data_7272568b27c3b932c270ec5c95664d3e
#
_entry.id   7272568b27c3b932c270ec5c95664d3e
#
_cell.length_a   1.000
_cell.length_b   1.000
_cell.length_c   1.000
_cell.angle_alpha   90.00
_cell.angle_beta   90.00
_cell.angle_gamma   90.00
#
_symmetry.space_group_name_H-M   'P 1'
#
loop_
_entity.id
_entity.type
_entity.pdbx_description
1 polymer ?
#
loop_
_entity_poly.entity_id
_entity_poly.type
_entity_poly.pdbx_seq_one_letter_code
_entity_poly.pdbx_strand_id
1 'polypeptide(L)'
;MEDMIRLLAAELGQKPQHVGAVVRLLDEGNTIPFIARYRKEQHGAMDDTTLRTLAERLQYLRNLDQRREEIRRSIAAQEKLTDELDAALQAAVTLSELEDLYRPYKPKRRTRATIARERGLAPLAEQLLGQARDLPDPLTLAAGFADPARGVETPEDALAGASDIVAETVSDDAAVRKALRSLMQRQSVLRTQAAKGKEEETSVYQLYYDFRQPVPRLQGHQILAVNRGEREGFLKVTLETDREQALICVRRCVLVPGGGAAAFLRAACEDAYDRLIAPSMERELRAALTEQANEGAIRNFALNLRPLLMQPPVRGHVTMGLDPGYSHGCKVAVVDPTGKVLDTAVVYPTFSKAKRAEAIETLRRLMDRYEVTHIALGNGTASRETEAMVCELLRQKHGAAYMIVSEAGASVYSASPLAAEEFPQYDVNLRSAVSIARRLQDPLAELVKIDPKAIGVGQYQHDVPEKQLDEALSGVVEDCVNAVGVDLNTASPSLLRRVAGLNATTAKNIVAYREEHGAFTARRQVLKVPKLGQRAYEQAAGFLRVPESPQVLDHTGVHPESYAAAETLLGLCGYRLADVGALTELPARLEAYGPARAAEACGIGLPTMRDIVRELCKPGRDPRDELPQPALRTDVQELKDLKPGMVLTGTVRNVIDFGVFVDIGVHQDGLVHISQVCNKFIKHPSEAVSVGDVVRVAVLEVDEKRKRISLTMRGVPKDGETGPDCQKTAR
;
A
#
# COMPACT_ATOMS: atom_id res chain seq x y z
N MET A 1 8.61 24.69 -12.04
CA MET A 1 7.22 24.17 -12.10
C MET A 1 6.90 23.55 -13.47
N GLU A 2 7.13 24.25 -14.58
CA GLU A 2 6.81 23.71 -15.93
C GLU A 2 7.59 22.45 -16.27
N ASP A 3 8.89 22.40 -15.97
CA ASP A 3 9.73 21.22 -16.17
C ASP A 3 9.29 20.04 -15.28
N MET A 4 8.87 20.32 -14.05
CA MET A 4 8.31 19.30 -13.14
C MET A 4 7.02 18.70 -13.70
N ILE A 5 6.14 19.53 -14.27
CA ILE A 5 4.91 19.05 -14.93
C ILE A 5 5.24 18.17 -16.14
N ARG A 6 6.23 18.55 -16.96
CA ARG A 6 6.68 17.75 -18.11
C ARG A 6 7.26 16.41 -17.70
N LEU A 7 8.08 16.40 -16.63
CA LEU A 7 8.66 15.18 -16.07
C LEU A 7 7.57 14.24 -15.55
N LEU A 8 6.66 14.75 -14.72
CA LEU A 8 5.52 13.96 -14.20
C LEU A 8 4.65 13.41 -15.34
N ALA A 9 4.40 14.21 -16.36
CA ALA A 9 3.61 13.78 -17.52
C ALA A 9 4.28 12.63 -18.28
N ALA A 10 5.60 12.69 -18.46
CA ALA A 10 6.36 11.63 -19.10
C ALA A 10 6.42 10.35 -18.25
N GLU A 11 6.66 10.46 -16.94
CA GLU A 11 6.70 9.32 -16.01
C GLU A 11 5.36 8.58 -15.93
N LEU A 12 4.23 9.32 -15.93
CA LEU A 12 2.89 8.77 -15.78
C LEU A 12 2.19 8.46 -17.12
N GLY A 13 2.83 8.75 -18.26
CA GLY A 13 2.21 8.58 -19.58
C GLY A 13 0.99 9.48 -19.79
N GLN A 14 0.94 10.66 -19.15
CA GLN A 14 -0.18 11.59 -19.18
C GLN A 14 0.13 12.85 -19.97
N LYS A 15 -0.90 13.60 -20.39
CA LYS A 15 -0.70 14.87 -21.10
C LYS A 15 -0.27 15.96 -20.11
N PRO A 16 0.76 16.80 -20.41
CA PRO A 16 1.22 17.86 -19.53
C PRO A 16 0.12 18.82 -19.06
N GLN A 17 -0.83 19.15 -19.92
CA GLN A 17 -1.98 20.00 -19.59
C GLN A 17 -2.86 19.41 -18.48
N HIS A 18 -3.09 18.08 -18.50
CA HIS A 18 -3.88 17.37 -17.48
C HIS A 18 -3.12 17.32 -16.15
N VAL A 19 -1.82 16.98 -16.19
CA VAL A 19 -0.96 17.00 -15.01
C VAL A 19 -0.91 18.41 -14.39
N GLY A 20 -0.73 19.44 -15.20
CA GLY A 20 -0.75 20.83 -14.73
C GLY A 20 -2.09 21.25 -14.10
N ALA A 21 -3.22 20.74 -14.60
CA ALA A 21 -4.53 20.96 -14.00
C ALA A 21 -4.64 20.27 -12.63
N VAL A 22 -4.18 19.03 -12.52
CA VAL A 22 -4.17 18.29 -11.23
C VAL A 22 -3.29 19.01 -10.21
N VAL A 23 -2.09 19.45 -10.60
CA VAL A 23 -1.18 20.19 -9.71
C VAL A 23 -1.87 21.45 -9.17
N ARG A 24 -2.54 22.24 -10.02
CA ARG A 24 -3.31 23.42 -9.57
C ARG A 24 -4.43 23.05 -8.60
N LEU A 25 -5.22 22.02 -8.92
CA LEU A 25 -6.31 21.57 -8.05
C LEU A 25 -5.80 21.12 -6.68
N LEU A 26 -4.65 20.42 -6.62
CA LEU A 26 -4.01 20.03 -5.36
C LEU A 26 -3.51 21.26 -4.58
N ASP A 27 -2.92 22.24 -5.25
CA ASP A 27 -2.44 23.48 -4.64
C ASP A 27 -3.58 24.36 -4.12
N GLU A 28 -4.72 24.30 -4.77
CA GLU A 28 -5.98 24.87 -4.27
C GLU A 28 -6.52 24.08 -3.06
N GLY A 29 -5.94 22.92 -2.73
CA GLY A 29 -6.29 22.06 -1.58
C GLY A 29 -7.55 21.26 -1.81
N ASN A 30 -7.85 20.91 -3.06
CA ASN A 30 -8.87 19.91 -3.37
C ASN A 30 -8.36 18.52 -2.97
N THR A 31 -9.27 17.68 -2.48
CA THR A 31 -8.97 16.30 -2.11
C THR A 31 -8.91 15.40 -3.34
N ILE A 32 -8.10 14.34 -3.28
CA ILE A 32 -7.96 13.40 -4.41
C ILE A 32 -9.29 12.76 -4.80
N PRO A 33 -10.14 12.26 -3.87
CA PRO A 33 -11.45 11.71 -4.25
C PRO A 33 -12.36 12.73 -4.95
N PHE A 34 -12.33 14.01 -4.54
CA PHE A 34 -13.09 15.06 -5.20
C PHE A 34 -12.58 15.33 -6.62
N ILE A 35 -11.27 15.44 -6.81
CA ILE A 35 -10.65 15.62 -8.14
C ILE A 35 -11.03 14.44 -9.04
N ALA A 36 -10.82 13.20 -8.59
CA ALA A 36 -11.11 11.98 -9.34
C ALA A 36 -12.56 11.89 -9.80
N ARG A 37 -13.50 12.29 -8.96
CA ARG A 37 -14.93 12.14 -9.24
C ARG A 37 -15.51 13.33 -9.98
N TYR A 38 -15.17 14.57 -9.62
CA TYR A 38 -15.89 15.78 -10.03
C TYR A 38 -15.08 16.74 -10.91
N ARG A 39 -13.83 16.41 -11.26
CA ARG A 39 -12.97 17.25 -12.12
C ARG A 39 -12.38 16.48 -13.31
N LYS A 40 -13.10 15.45 -13.80
CA LYS A 40 -12.62 14.51 -14.82
C LYS A 40 -12.18 15.15 -16.13
N GLU A 41 -12.85 16.19 -16.56
CA GLU A 41 -12.50 16.94 -17.77
C GLU A 41 -11.13 17.61 -17.66
N GLN A 42 -10.79 18.08 -16.46
CA GLN A 42 -9.54 18.81 -16.24
C GLN A 42 -8.33 17.87 -16.20
N HIS A 43 -8.49 16.66 -15.64
CA HIS A 43 -7.41 15.69 -15.48
C HIS A 43 -7.42 14.55 -16.51
N GLY A 44 -8.30 14.61 -17.52
CA GLY A 44 -8.33 13.60 -18.58
C GLY A 44 -8.77 12.20 -18.12
N ALA A 45 -9.63 12.13 -17.12
CA ALA A 45 -10.19 10.91 -16.53
C ALA A 45 -9.12 9.95 -15.94
N MET A 46 -8.06 10.49 -15.33
CA MET A 46 -7.13 9.69 -14.52
C MET A 46 -7.89 9.02 -13.38
N ASP A 47 -7.51 7.79 -13.07
CA ASP A 47 -8.06 7.06 -11.91
C ASP A 47 -7.45 7.52 -10.57
N ASP A 48 -8.07 7.10 -9.46
CA ASP A 48 -7.66 7.46 -8.10
C ASP A 48 -6.20 7.08 -7.84
N THR A 49 -5.75 5.91 -8.33
CA THR A 49 -4.39 5.41 -8.14
C THR A 49 -3.38 6.29 -8.87
N THR A 50 -3.66 6.67 -10.11
CA THR A 50 -2.81 7.58 -10.90
C THR A 50 -2.72 8.95 -10.25
N LEU A 51 -3.84 9.50 -9.75
CA LEU A 51 -3.87 10.80 -9.05
C LEU A 51 -3.08 10.76 -7.74
N ARG A 52 -3.13 9.67 -6.97
CA ARG A 52 -2.32 9.50 -5.75
C ARG A 52 -0.84 9.40 -6.09
N THR A 53 -0.48 8.58 -7.08
CA THR A 53 0.91 8.47 -7.55
C THR A 53 1.44 9.81 -8.02
N LEU A 54 0.62 10.61 -8.73
CA LEU A 54 0.98 11.96 -9.14
C LEU A 54 1.24 12.87 -7.93
N ALA A 55 0.35 12.85 -6.94
CA ALA A 55 0.49 13.69 -5.74
C ALA A 55 1.74 13.32 -4.92
N GLU A 56 2.02 12.03 -4.74
CA GLU A 56 3.21 11.52 -4.06
C GLU A 56 4.49 11.92 -4.81
N ARG A 57 4.49 11.72 -6.14
CA ARG A 57 5.65 12.06 -6.97
C ARG A 57 5.87 13.57 -7.05
N LEU A 58 4.81 14.37 -7.11
CA LEU A 58 4.88 15.82 -7.03
C LEU A 58 5.53 16.28 -5.71
N GLN A 59 5.13 15.68 -4.60
CA GLN A 59 5.71 15.99 -3.29
C GLN A 59 7.20 15.63 -3.23
N TYR A 60 7.57 14.46 -3.78
CA TYR A 60 8.98 14.06 -3.91
C TYR A 60 9.79 15.08 -4.71
N LEU A 61 9.29 15.51 -5.87
CA LEU A 61 9.99 16.49 -6.71
C LEU A 61 10.10 17.87 -6.04
N ARG A 62 9.09 18.28 -5.30
CA ARG A 62 9.14 19.52 -4.49
C ARG A 62 10.19 19.43 -3.38
N ASN A 63 10.27 18.31 -2.70
CA ASN A 63 11.29 18.07 -1.69
C ASN A 63 12.70 18.05 -2.32
N LEU A 64 12.83 17.45 -3.51
CA LEU A 64 14.07 17.45 -4.28
C LEU A 64 14.50 18.87 -4.68
N ASP A 65 13.58 19.71 -5.16
CA ASP A 65 13.84 21.11 -5.49
C ASP A 65 14.23 21.93 -4.25
N GLN A 66 13.52 21.76 -3.16
CA GLN A 66 13.87 22.40 -1.89
C GLN A 66 15.30 22.00 -1.46
N ARG A 67 15.61 20.70 -1.53
CA ARG A 67 16.93 20.19 -1.17
C ARG A 67 18.02 20.73 -2.10
N ARG A 68 17.76 20.83 -3.40
CA ARG A 68 18.65 21.45 -4.38
C ARG A 68 19.00 22.88 -4.00
N GLU A 69 18.01 23.69 -3.65
CA GLU A 69 18.22 25.08 -3.23
C GLU A 69 18.98 25.21 -1.90
N GLU A 70 18.75 24.30 -0.94
CA GLU A 70 19.53 24.25 0.31
C GLU A 70 21.00 23.96 0.03
N ILE A 71 21.29 22.96 -0.81
CA ILE A 71 22.65 22.58 -1.21
C ILE A 71 23.31 23.74 -1.94
N ARG A 72 22.64 24.33 -2.91
CA ARG A 72 23.12 25.47 -3.69
C ARG A 72 23.54 26.64 -2.79
N ARG A 73 22.67 27.01 -1.85
CA ARG A 73 22.98 28.08 -0.86
C ARG A 73 24.16 27.70 0.03
N SER A 74 24.25 26.46 0.46
CA SER A 74 25.36 25.99 1.31
C SER A 74 26.71 26.03 0.59
N ILE A 75 26.74 25.70 -0.71
CA ILE A 75 27.96 25.75 -1.51
C ILE A 75 28.33 27.21 -1.85
N ALA A 76 27.33 28.05 -2.19
CA ALA A 76 27.53 29.46 -2.47
C ALA A 76 28.09 30.22 -1.24
N ALA A 77 27.61 29.89 -0.03
CA ALA A 77 28.14 30.43 1.22
C ALA A 77 29.61 30.09 1.49
N GLN A 78 30.11 29.04 0.84
CA GLN A 78 31.52 28.65 0.87
C GLN A 78 32.35 29.26 -0.27
N GLU A 79 31.74 30.10 -1.12
CA GLU A 79 32.36 30.73 -2.33
C GLU A 79 32.90 29.69 -3.32
N LYS A 80 32.26 28.46 -3.37
CA LYS A 80 32.71 27.33 -4.20
C LYS A 80 31.70 26.93 -5.29
N LEU A 81 30.64 27.71 -5.49
CA LEU A 81 29.64 27.42 -6.52
C LEU A 81 30.19 27.93 -7.88
N THR A 82 30.51 26.99 -8.77
CA THR A 82 30.89 27.30 -10.17
C THR A 82 29.67 27.12 -11.08
N ASP A 83 29.73 27.70 -12.30
CA ASP A 83 28.65 27.58 -13.29
C ASP A 83 28.42 26.11 -13.70
N GLU A 84 29.50 25.31 -13.81
CA GLU A 84 29.42 23.89 -14.15
C GLU A 84 28.73 23.08 -13.04
N LEU A 85 29.08 23.39 -11.77
CA LEU A 85 28.45 22.72 -10.62
C LEU A 85 26.98 23.10 -10.47
N ASP A 86 26.65 24.39 -10.69
CA ASP A 86 25.25 24.84 -10.66
C ASP A 86 24.43 24.15 -11.77
N ALA A 87 24.97 24.05 -12.98
CA ALA A 87 24.35 23.29 -14.07
C ALA A 87 24.18 21.81 -13.72
N ALA A 88 25.18 21.17 -13.09
CA ALA A 88 25.09 19.78 -12.65
C ALA A 88 24.03 19.59 -11.55
N LEU A 89 23.92 20.51 -10.58
CA LEU A 89 22.88 20.50 -9.55
C LEU A 89 21.49 20.64 -10.16
N GLN A 90 21.33 21.50 -11.16
CA GLN A 90 20.04 21.67 -11.87
C GLN A 90 19.67 20.42 -12.68
N ALA A 91 20.64 19.73 -13.27
CA ALA A 91 20.42 18.54 -14.07
C ALA A 91 20.16 17.27 -13.23
N ALA A 92 20.47 17.28 -11.93
CA ALA A 92 20.26 16.12 -11.06
C ALA A 92 18.76 15.81 -10.88
N VAL A 93 18.36 14.58 -11.16
CA VAL A 93 16.95 14.13 -11.12
C VAL A 93 16.63 13.26 -9.90
N THR A 94 17.65 12.90 -9.11
CA THR A 94 17.49 12.10 -7.89
C THR A 94 18.19 12.75 -6.69
N LEU A 95 17.68 12.42 -5.49
CA LEU A 95 18.32 12.88 -4.24
C LEU A 95 19.75 12.34 -4.11
N SER A 96 20.00 11.10 -4.56
CA SER A 96 21.35 10.53 -4.52
C SER A 96 22.34 11.31 -5.39
N GLU A 97 21.93 11.73 -6.60
CA GLU A 97 22.77 12.56 -7.46
C GLU A 97 23.07 13.93 -6.82
N LEU A 98 22.07 14.57 -6.20
CA LEU A 98 22.27 15.83 -5.48
C LEU A 98 23.22 15.69 -4.29
N GLU A 99 23.04 14.63 -3.49
CA GLU A 99 23.91 14.38 -2.32
C GLU A 99 25.34 14.01 -2.74
N ASP A 100 25.53 13.33 -3.87
CA ASP A 100 26.89 13.04 -4.41
C ASP A 100 27.59 14.34 -4.85
N LEU A 101 26.88 15.26 -5.53
CA LEU A 101 27.42 16.56 -5.91
C LEU A 101 27.74 17.44 -4.69
N TYR A 102 26.95 17.34 -3.64
CA TYR A 102 27.16 18.10 -2.40
C TYR A 102 28.27 17.52 -1.51
N ARG A 103 28.60 16.26 -1.66
CA ARG A 103 29.47 15.49 -0.75
C ARG A 103 30.84 16.14 -0.52
N PRO A 104 31.56 16.69 -1.52
CA PRO A 104 32.84 17.39 -1.31
C PRO A 104 32.71 18.67 -0.43
N TYR A 105 31.51 19.29 -0.39
CA TYR A 105 31.24 20.55 0.27
C TYR A 105 30.55 20.39 1.63
N LYS A 106 30.11 19.16 1.95
CA LYS A 106 29.41 18.85 3.18
C LYS A 106 30.35 18.97 4.39
N PRO A 107 29.99 19.69 5.46
CA PRO A 107 30.79 19.72 6.68
C PRO A 107 31.08 18.32 7.20
N LYS A 108 32.34 17.99 7.36
CA LYS A 108 32.81 16.68 7.82
C LYS A 108 33.34 16.78 9.25
N ARG A 109 33.28 15.66 9.98
CA ARG A 109 34.05 15.49 11.20
C ARG A 109 35.54 15.46 10.85
N ARG A 110 36.43 15.70 11.84
CA ARG A 110 37.87 15.65 11.65
C ARG A 110 38.32 14.29 11.11
N THR A 111 38.74 14.25 9.85
CA THR A 111 39.19 13.06 9.11
C THR A 111 40.71 13.05 9.01
N ARG A 112 41.33 11.92 8.56
CA ARG A 112 42.77 11.87 8.24
C ARG A 112 43.10 12.90 7.17
N ALA A 113 42.30 13.04 6.14
CA ALA A 113 42.48 14.03 5.10
C ALA A 113 42.37 15.48 5.63
N THR A 114 41.47 15.76 6.60
CA THR A 114 41.40 17.07 7.25
C THR A 114 42.70 17.38 8.01
N ILE A 115 43.23 16.42 8.76
CA ILE A 115 44.51 16.54 9.46
C ILE A 115 45.66 16.80 8.47
N ALA A 116 45.67 16.07 7.35
CA ALA A 116 46.70 16.25 6.32
C ALA A 116 46.61 17.65 5.65
N ARG A 117 45.41 18.17 5.44
CA ARG A 117 45.21 19.56 4.94
C ARG A 117 45.66 20.59 5.97
N GLU A 118 45.39 20.42 7.27
CA GLU A 118 45.90 21.28 8.35
C GLU A 118 47.42 21.31 8.40
N ARG A 119 48.09 20.19 8.04
CA ARG A 119 49.53 20.07 7.92
C ARG A 119 50.11 20.71 6.65
N GLY A 120 49.27 21.23 5.75
CA GLY A 120 49.70 21.90 4.52
C GLY A 120 49.94 20.99 3.33
N LEU A 121 49.45 19.75 3.33
CA LEU A 121 49.71 18.73 2.28
C LEU A 121 48.70 18.79 1.11
N ALA A 122 47.74 19.71 1.13
CA ALA A 122 46.77 19.88 0.03
C ALA A 122 47.43 20.17 -1.32
N PRO A 123 48.42 21.09 -1.45
CA PRO A 123 49.09 21.35 -2.75
C PRO A 123 49.84 20.14 -3.31
N LEU A 124 50.40 19.26 -2.44
CA LEU A 124 51.04 18.02 -2.89
C LEU A 124 49.98 17.06 -3.48
N ALA A 125 48.85 16.89 -2.79
CA ALA A 125 47.77 16.05 -3.28
C ALA A 125 47.19 16.55 -4.61
N GLU A 126 47.04 17.89 -4.79
CA GLU A 126 46.54 18.51 -6.01
C GLU A 126 47.53 18.30 -7.19
N GLN A 127 48.82 18.46 -6.96
CA GLN A 127 49.82 18.19 -7.99
C GLN A 127 49.83 16.70 -8.43
N LEU A 128 49.73 15.77 -7.50
CA LEU A 128 49.64 14.35 -7.79
C LEU A 128 48.36 13.99 -8.55
N LEU A 129 47.22 14.57 -8.16
CA LEU A 129 45.94 14.41 -8.86
C LEU A 129 45.91 15.03 -10.25
N GLY A 130 46.68 16.09 -10.48
CA GLY A 130 46.81 16.76 -11.77
C GLY A 130 47.49 15.90 -12.84
N GLN A 131 48.23 14.87 -12.44
CA GLN A 131 48.84 13.84 -13.32
C GLN A 131 49.62 14.40 -14.51
N ALA A 132 50.36 15.52 -14.32
CA ALA A 132 51.19 16.06 -15.36
C ALA A 132 52.24 15.01 -15.82
N ARG A 133 52.51 14.91 -17.14
CA ARG A 133 53.37 13.87 -17.70
C ARG A 133 54.82 14.02 -17.28
N ASP A 134 55.24 15.23 -16.98
CA ASP A 134 56.56 15.66 -16.54
C ASP A 134 56.69 15.72 -15.01
N LEU A 135 55.72 15.16 -14.28
CA LEU A 135 55.72 15.17 -12.83
C LEU A 135 56.94 14.40 -12.28
N PRO A 136 57.73 14.97 -11.37
CA PRO A 136 58.79 14.26 -10.68
C PRO A 136 58.29 13.01 -9.95
N ASP A 137 59.19 12.10 -9.62
CA ASP A 137 58.82 10.97 -8.76
C ASP A 137 58.11 11.47 -7.50
N PRO A 138 56.97 10.85 -7.11
CA PRO A 138 56.15 11.31 -5.97
C PRO A 138 56.93 11.49 -4.65
N LEU A 139 57.92 10.67 -4.38
CA LEU A 139 58.75 10.80 -3.19
C LEU A 139 59.65 12.04 -3.25
N THR A 140 60.24 12.30 -4.44
CA THR A 140 61.02 13.51 -4.68
C THR A 140 60.20 14.77 -4.53
N LEU A 141 58.96 14.73 -5.04
CA LEU A 141 58.03 15.85 -4.91
C LEU A 141 57.64 16.08 -3.44
N ALA A 142 57.36 15.01 -2.70
CA ALA A 142 56.97 15.04 -1.29
C ALA A 142 58.06 15.57 -0.36
N ALA A 143 59.38 15.44 -0.74
CA ALA A 143 60.49 15.97 0.05
C ALA A 143 60.35 17.49 0.28
N GLY A 144 59.76 18.24 -0.67
CA GLY A 144 59.50 19.68 -0.54
C GLY A 144 58.35 20.03 0.44
N PHE A 145 57.61 19.06 0.95
CA PHE A 145 56.50 19.22 1.86
C PHE A 145 56.79 18.64 3.27
N ALA A 146 57.97 18.10 3.51
CA ALA A 146 58.39 17.67 4.85
C ALA A 146 58.60 18.89 5.74
N ASP A 147 57.81 18.97 6.84
CA ASP A 147 57.84 20.08 7.82
C ASP A 147 57.61 19.49 9.23
N PRO A 148 58.67 19.23 9.98
CA PRO A 148 58.57 18.70 11.33
C PRO A 148 57.78 19.60 12.27
N ALA A 149 57.74 20.93 12.05
CA ALA A 149 56.98 21.85 12.87
C ALA A 149 55.45 21.64 12.72
N ARG A 150 55.04 21.08 11.59
CA ARG A 150 53.65 20.70 11.29
C ARG A 150 53.37 19.23 11.51
N GLY A 151 54.33 18.47 12.04
CA GLY A 151 54.22 17.02 12.29
C GLY A 151 54.32 16.18 11.00
N VAL A 152 55.09 16.62 10.01
CA VAL A 152 55.44 15.88 8.79
C VAL A 152 56.96 15.71 8.80
N GLU A 153 57.44 14.61 9.39
CA GLU A 153 58.85 14.43 9.63
C GLU A 153 59.60 13.97 8.40
N THR A 154 58.96 13.15 7.56
CA THR A 154 59.62 12.54 6.40
C THR A 154 58.83 12.77 5.11
N PRO A 155 59.44 12.61 3.92
CA PRO A 155 58.73 12.60 2.64
C PRO A 155 57.66 11.52 2.56
N GLU A 156 57.86 10.37 3.20
CA GLU A 156 56.90 9.30 3.29
C GLU A 156 55.67 9.72 4.10
N ASP A 157 55.85 10.49 5.20
CA ASP A 157 54.71 11.06 5.95
C ASP A 157 53.91 12.07 5.11
N ALA A 158 54.61 12.86 4.30
CA ALA A 158 53.97 13.79 3.36
C ALA A 158 53.16 13.03 2.31
N LEU A 159 53.72 11.96 1.73
CA LEU A 159 52.99 11.12 0.78
C LEU A 159 51.79 10.41 1.41
N ALA A 160 51.92 9.88 2.62
CA ALA A 160 50.84 9.25 3.33
C ALA A 160 49.69 10.24 3.59
N GLY A 161 50.00 11.47 4.03
CA GLY A 161 49.03 12.52 4.17
C GLY A 161 48.38 12.95 2.84
N ALA A 162 49.14 13.09 1.78
CA ALA A 162 48.61 13.35 0.44
C ALA A 162 47.74 12.22 -0.07
N SER A 163 48.08 10.94 0.21
CA SER A 163 47.28 9.77 -0.10
C SER A 163 45.92 9.81 0.60
N ASP A 164 45.86 10.21 1.88
CA ASP A 164 44.62 10.36 2.62
C ASP A 164 43.72 11.46 1.98
N ILE A 165 44.29 12.57 1.52
CA ILE A 165 43.56 13.62 0.83
C ILE A 165 43.03 13.12 -0.52
N VAL A 166 43.86 12.45 -1.31
CA VAL A 166 43.49 11.85 -2.62
C VAL A 166 42.39 10.82 -2.42
N ALA A 167 42.52 9.91 -1.45
CA ALA A 167 41.55 8.89 -1.16
C ALA A 167 40.15 9.50 -0.79
N GLU A 168 40.14 10.56 0.02
CA GLU A 168 38.90 11.28 0.34
C GLU A 168 38.31 11.96 -0.88
N THR A 169 39.14 12.59 -1.72
CA THR A 169 38.70 13.25 -2.97
C THR A 169 38.07 12.25 -3.93
N VAL A 170 38.71 11.10 -4.14
CA VAL A 170 38.19 10.00 -4.97
C VAL A 170 36.87 9.44 -4.39
N SER A 171 36.81 9.29 -3.07
CA SER A 171 35.57 8.82 -2.40
C SER A 171 34.40 9.77 -2.54
N ASP A 172 34.65 11.07 -2.65
CA ASP A 172 33.62 12.09 -2.79
C ASP A 172 33.28 12.43 -4.24
N ASP A 173 34.02 11.88 -5.20
CA ASP A 173 33.79 12.14 -6.61
C ASP A 173 32.46 11.55 -7.09
N ALA A 174 31.58 12.42 -7.62
CA ALA A 174 30.25 12.03 -8.06
C ALA A 174 30.25 11.06 -9.25
N ALA A 175 31.24 11.17 -10.16
CA ALA A 175 31.36 10.27 -11.31
C ALA A 175 31.79 8.87 -10.87
N VAL A 176 32.74 8.78 -9.94
CA VAL A 176 33.15 7.51 -9.31
C VAL A 176 31.97 6.84 -8.64
N ARG A 177 31.22 7.56 -7.82
CA ARG A 177 30.05 7.04 -7.11
C ARG A 177 28.95 6.58 -8.06
N LYS A 178 28.62 7.39 -9.07
CA LYS A 178 27.63 7.04 -10.10
C LYS A 178 28.01 5.78 -10.86
N ALA A 179 29.27 5.65 -11.26
CA ALA A 179 29.76 4.48 -11.98
C ALA A 179 29.72 3.22 -11.11
N LEU A 180 30.15 3.31 -9.86
CA LEU A 180 30.11 2.19 -8.90
C LEU A 180 28.68 1.79 -8.53
N ARG A 181 27.79 2.75 -8.31
CA ARG A 181 26.36 2.46 -8.06
C ARG A 181 25.77 1.63 -9.18
N SER A 182 26.01 2.03 -10.42
CA SER A 182 25.56 1.30 -11.60
C SER A 182 26.20 -0.10 -11.73
N LEU A 183 27.47 -0.25 -11.38
CA LEU A 183 28.14 -1.55 -11.34
C LEU A 183 27.53 -2.46 -10.29
N MET A 184 27.41 -1.96 -9.05
CA MET A 184 26.90 -2.73 -7.91
C MET A 184 25.43 -3.15 -8.09
N GLN A 185 24.58 -2.29 -8.59
CA GLN A 185 23.20 -2.63 -8.91
C GLN A 185 23.08 -3.78 -9.91
N ARG A 186 24.01 -3.89 -10.87
CA ARG A 186 23.95 -4.91 -11.92
C ARG A 186 24.66 -6.21 -11.55
N GLN A 187 25.73 -6.15 -10.74
CA GLN A 187 26.65 -7.28 -10.57
C GLN A 187 26.81 -7.76 -9.13
N SER A 188 26.43 -6.98 -8.12
CA SER A 188 26.54 -7.42 -6.73
C SER A 188 25.60 -8.58 -6.43
N VAL A 189 26.00 -9.38 -5.46
CA VAL A 189 25.26 -10.56 -4.97
C VAL A 189 24.97 -10.35 -3.49
N LEU A 190 23.71 -10.43 -3.11
CA LEU A 190 23.31 -10.51 -1.70
C LEU A 190 23.60 -11.91 -1.20
N ARG A 191 24.37 -12.00 -0.13
CA ARG A 191 24.67 -13.23 0.57
C ARG A 191 24.21 -13.13 2.01
N THR A 192 23.56 -14.17 2.49
CA THR A 192 23.19 -14.31 3.90
C THR A 192 23.74 -15.62 4.44
N GLN A 193 24.08 -15.61 5.71
CA GLN A 193 24.55 -16.78 6.45
C GLN A 193 23.88 -16.78 7.82
N ALA A 194 23.77 -17.95 8.44
CA ALA A 194 23.37 -18.03 9.84
C ALA A 194 24.33 -17.17 10.69
N ALA A 195 23.79 -16.43 11.65
CA ALA A 195 24.58 -15.71 12.62
C ALA A 195 25.33 -16.70 13.52
N LYS A 196 26.50 -16.30 14.02
CA LYS A 196 27.35 -17.15 14.86
C LYS A 196 26.57 -17.72 16.05
N GLY A 197 26.54 -19.04 16.16
CA GLY A 197 25.81 -19.78 17.21
C GLY A 197 24.33 -19.99 16.93
N LYS A 198 23.86 -19.69 15.71
CA LYS A 198 22.48 -19.94 15.24
C LYS A 198 22.37 -20.97 14.13
N GLU A 199 23.48 -21.59 13.76
CA GLU A 199 23.60 -22.47 12.59
C GLU A 199 22.67 -23.72 12.69
N GLU A 200 22.46 -24.25 13.91
CA GLU A 200 21.62 -25.42 14.18
C GLU A 200 20.23 -25.05 14.71
N GLU A 201 19.96 -23.78 14.98
CA GLU A 201 18.67 -23.34 15.53
C GLU A 201 17.59 -23.33 14.44
N THR A 202 16.51 -24.09 14.66
CA THR A 202 15.37 -24.07 13.75
C THR A 202 14.61 -22.75 13.88
N SER A 203 14.54 -22.02 12.78
CA SER A 203 13.84 -20.73 12.73
C SER A 203 13.06 -20.56 11.41
N VAL A 204 12.22 -19.55 11.35
CA VAL A 204 11.52 -19.15 10.12
C VAL A 204 12.48 -18.64 9.04
N TYR A 205 13.75 -18.35 9.40
CA TYR A 205 14.80 -17.85 8.51
C TYR A 205 15.69 -18.97 7.95
N GLN A 206 15.40 -20.22 8.21
CA GLN A 206 16.26 -21.36 7.82
C GLN A 206 16.54 -21.40 6.31
N LEU A 207 15.61 -20.94 5.47
CA LEU A 207 15.80 -20.80 4.02
C LEU A 207 16.88 -19.78 3.65
N TYR A 208 17.23 -18.89 4.57
CA TYR A 208 18.21 -17.82 4.39
C TYR A 208 19.52 -18.07 5.13
N TYR A 209 19.74 -19.23 5.73
CA TYR A 209 20.99 -19.57 6.45
C TYR A 209 22.19 -19.80 5.50
N ASP A 210 21.94 -20.10 4.25
CA ASP A 210 22.92 -20.09 3.15
C ASP A 210 22.19 -19.67 1.87
N PHE A 211 21.93 -18.38 1.77
CA PHE A 211 21.21 -17.82 0.62
C PHE A 211 22.14 -16.90 -0.17
N ARG A 212 22.10 -17.02 -1.49
CA ARG A 212 22.90 -16.21 -2.41
C ARG A 212 22.09 -15.87 -3.65
N GLN A 213 21.90 -14.56 -3.92
CA GLN A 213 21.17 -14.12 -5.09
C GLN A 213 21.70 -12.81 -5.66
N PRO A 214 21.86 -12.71 -7.01
CA PRO A 214 22.21 -11.45 -7.67
C PRO A 214 21.19 -10.35 -7.37
N VAL A 215 21.66 -9.14 -7.11
CA VAL A 215 20.83 -7.97 -6.78
C VAL A 215 19.68 -7.76 -7.78
N PRO A 216 19.88 -7.85 -9.12
CA PRO A 216 18.79 -7.66 -10.08
C PRO A 216 17.66 -8.71 -10.01
N ARG A 217 17.87 -9.82 -9.31
CA ARG A 217 16.89 -10.92 -9.18
C ARG A 217 16.23 -10.95 -7.80
N LEU A 218 16.65 -10.07 -6.88
CA LEU A 218 16.07 -10.01 -5.54
C LEU A 218 14.62 -9.56 -5.60
N GLN A 219 13.78 -10.24 -4.83
CA GLN A 219 12.37 -9.90 -4.66
C GLN A 219 12.17 -9.12 -3.35
N GLY A 220 11.19 -8.21 -3.31
CA GLY A 220 10.93 -7.38 -2.15
C GLY A 220 10.72 -8.17 -0.86
N HIS A 221 9.96 -9.26 -0.90
CA HIS A 221 9.73 -10.11 0.27
C HIS A 221 11.00 -10.80 0.80
N GLN A 222 11.98 -11.11 -0.09
CA GLN A 222 13.27 -11.68 0.32
C GLN A 222 14.09 -10.64 1.07
N ILE A 223 14.11 -9.38 0.58
CA ILE A 223 14.80 -8.27 1.23
C ILE A 223 14.23 -8.01 2.62
N LEU A 224 12.90 -7.96 2.75
CA LEU A 224 12.23 -7.75 4.04
C LEU A 224 12.48 -8.92 5.01
N ALA A 225 12.43 -10.17 4.52
CA ALA A 225 12.75 -11.35 5.32
C ALA A 225 14.18 -11.30 5.86
N VAL A 226 15.14 -11.00 4.97
CA VAL A 226 16.57 -10.92 5.30
C VAL A 226 16.83 -9.79 6.31
N ASN A 227 16.24 -8.60 6.10
CA ASN A 227 16.39 -7.47 7.01
C ASN A 227 15.80 -7.78 8.40
N ARG A 228 14.64 -8.48 8.47
CA ARG A 228 14.06 -8.93 9.74
C ARG A 228 14.98 -9.95 10.43
N GLY A 229 15.46 -10.95 9.70
CA GLY A 229 16.35 -11.99 10.24
C GLY A 229 17.68 -11.43 10.74
N GLU A 230 18.23 -10.39 10.09
CA GLU A 230 19.43 -9.67 10.55
C GLU A 230 19.13 -8.87 11.83
N ARG A 231 18.01 -8.14 11.87
CA ARG A 231 17.57 -7.36 13.05
C ARG A 231 17.31 -8.25 14.28
N GLU A 232 16.76 -9.45 14.05
CA GLU A 232 16.49 -10.43 15.11
C GLU A 232 17.74 -11.28 15.47
N GLY A 233 18.88 -11.06 14.81
CA GLY A 233 20.15 -11.70 15.11
C GLY A 233 20.26 -13.16 14.63
N PHE A 234 19.43 -13.59 13.69
CA PHE A 234 19.51 -14.92 13.07
C PHE A 234 20.39 -14.95 11.84
N LEU A 235 20.52 -13.83 11.13
CA LEU A 235 21.24 -13.75 9.88
C LEU A 235 22.40 -12.74 9.96
N LYS A 236 23.49 -13.06 9.26
CA LYS A 236 24.54 -12.12 8.84
C LYS A 236 24.36 -11.86 7.36
N VAL A 237 24.22 -10.58 6.99
CA VAL A 237 23.96 -10.15 5.62
C VAL A 237 25.15 -9.38 5.06
N THR A 238 25.57 -9.71 3.84
CA THR A 238 26.67 -9.04 3.12
C THR A 238 26.29 -8.85 1.65
N LEU A 239 26.80 -7.77 1.06
CA LEU A 239 26.77 -7.55 -0.38
C LEU A 239 28.17 -7.84 -0.96
N GLU A 240 28.27 -8.91 -1.71
CA GLU A 240 29.51 -9.28 -2.41
C GLU A 240 29.57 -8.54 -3.75
N THR A 241 30.58 -7.68 -3.91
CA THR A 241 30.90 -7.02 -5.18
C THR A 241 32.31 -7.45 -5.58
N ASP A 242 32.53 -7.75 -6.86
CA ASP A 242 33.87 -8.07 -7.36
C ASP A 242 34.78 -6.85 -7.18
N ARG A 243 35.76 -6.99 -6.26
CA ARG A 243 36.72 -5.92 -5.89
C ARG A 243 37.52 -5.44 -7.08
N GLU A 244 37.99 -6.35 -7.93
CA GLU A 244 38.83 -5.96 -9.07
C GLU A 244 38.02 -5.20 -10.12
N GLN A 245 36.79 -5.62 -10.42
CA GLN A 245 35.88 -4.88 -11.29
C GLN A 245 35.54 -3.50 -10.74
N ALA A 246 35.33 -3.39 -9.45
CA ALA A 246 35.10 -2.11 -8.78
C ALA A 246 36.34 -1.19 -8.86
N LEU A 247 37.51 -1.73 -8.61
CA LEU A 247 38.76 -0.97 -8.73
C LEU A 247 39.06 -0.54 -10.17
N ILE A 248 38.77 -1.38 -11.16
CA ILE A 248 38.84 -0.99 -12.58
C ILE A 248 37.93 0.20 -12.84
N CYS A 249 36.71 0.16 -12.30
CA CYS A 249 35.72 1.24 -12.42
C CYS A 249 36.24 2.55 -11.80
N VAL A 250 36.78 2.51 -10.57
CA VAL A 250 37.37 3.68 -9.88
C VAL A 250 38.55 4.23 -10.66
N ARG A 251 39.51 3.36 -11.01
CA ARG A 251 40.75 3.74 -11.74
C ARG A 251 40.42 4.38 -13.09
N ARG A 252 39.38 3.89 -13.78
CA ARG A 252 38.92 4.46 -15.06
C ARG A 252 38.41 5.89 -14.93
N CYS A 253 37.80 6.23 -13.80
CA CYS A 253 37.30 7.59 -13.55
C CYS A 253 38.42 8.54 -13.13
N VAL A 254 39.47 8.03 -12.45
CA VAL A 254 40.49 8.86 -11.79
C VAL A 254 41.81 8.96 -12.62
N LEU A 255 42.28 7.85 -13.22
CA LEU A 255 43.55 7.80 -13.86
C LEU A 255 43.53 8.32 -15.31
N VAL A 256 44.49 9.19 -15.65
CA VAL A 256 44.71 9.66 -17.01
C VAL A 256 45.75 8.75 -17.69
N PRO A 257 45.48 8.24 -18.91
CA PRO A 257 46.46 7.42 -19.64
C PRO A 257 47.78 8.16 -19.88
N GLY A 258 48.90 7.57 -19.42
CA GLY A 258 50.22 8.16 -19.54
C GLY A 258 50.51 9.33 -18.59
N GLY A 259 49.65 9.54 -17.60
CA GLY A 259 49.84 10.55 -16.55
C GLY A 259 50.94 10.18 -15.55
N GLY A 260 51.53 11.20 -14.93
CA GLY A 260 52.50 11.05 -13.84
C GLY A 260 51.86 10.47 -12.57
N ALA A 261 52.70 9.96 -11.66
CA ALA A 261 52.27 9.40 -10.36
C ALA A 261 51.26 8.24 -10.40
N ALA A 262 51.15 7.53 -11.53
CA ALA A 262 50.13 6.49 -11.74
C ALA A 262 50.15 5.36 -10.69
N ALA A 263 51.33 4.97 -10.21
CA ALA A 263 51.49 3.94 -9.18
C ALA A 263 50.95 4.40 -7.82
N PHE A 264 51.27 5.63 -7.42
CA PHE A 264 50.75 6.27 -6.20
C PHE A 264 49.25 6.39 -6.24
N LEU A 265 48.69 6.90 -7.35
CA LEU A 265 47.24 7.08 -7.50
C LEU A 265 46.47 5.75 -7.53
N ARG A 266 47.05 4.67 -8.07
CA ARG A 266 46.48 3.32 -7.98
C ARG A 266 46.34 2.89 -6.52
N ALA A 267 47.39 3.04 -5.73
CA ALA A 267 47.37 2.71 -4.31
C ALA A 267 46.39 3.58 -3.53
N ALA A 268 46.30 4.88 -3.82
CA ALA A 268 45.33 5.77 -3.22
C ALA A 268 43.87 5.43 -3.62
N CYS A 269 43.63 5.00 -4.86
CA CYS A 269 42.31 4.50 -5.29
C CYS A 269 41.92 3.19 -4.58
N GLU A 270 42.87 2.29 -4.31
CA GLU A 270 42.64 1.07 -3.55
C GLU A 270 42.26 1.40 -2.11
N ASP A 271 43.01 2.26 -1.43
CA ASP A 271 42.67 2.74 -0.09
C ASP A 271 41.31 3.45 -0.04
N ALA A 272 41.04 4.32 -1.02
CA ALA A 272 39.74 4.99 -1.16
C ALA A 272 38.61 3.98 -1.27
N TYR A 273 38.75 2.96 -2.11
CA TYR A 273 37.73 1.93 -2.30
C TYR A 273 37.54 1.11 -1.03
N ASP A 274 38.58 0.49 -0.51
CA ASP A 274 38.47 -0.46 0.59
C ASP A 274 38.01 0.21 1.89
N ARG A 275 38.52 1.39 2.22
CA ARG A 275 38.28 2.08 3.48
C ARG A 275 37.07 3.01 3.46
N LEU A 276 36.79 3.69 2.35
CA LEU A 276 35.77 4.77 2.31
C LEU A 276 34.59 4.43 1.42
N ILE A 277 34.84 3.94 0.20
CA ILE A 277 33.78 3.80 -0.81
C ILE A 277 32.99 2.52 -0.58
N ALA A 278 33.60 1.35 -0.51
CA ALA A 278 32.92 0.07 -0.44
C ALA A 278 31.93 -0.01 0.75
N PRO A 279 32.31 0.35 2.00
CA PRO A 279 31.38 0.33 3.12
C PRO A 279 30.23 1.36 3.00
N SER A 280 30.49 2.48 2.32
CA SER A 280 29.49 3.52 2.08
C SER A 280 28.49 3.09 1.02
N MET A 281 28.98 2.54 -0.11
CA MET A 281 28.15 2.09 -1.22
C MET A 281 27.34 0.86 -0.87
N GLU A 282 27.86 -0.06 -0.05
CA GLU A 282 27.11 -1.20 0.46
C GLU A 282 25.89 -0.74 1.27
N ARG A 283 26.08 0.20 2.21
CA ARG A 283 24.97 0.76 2.99
C ARG A 283 23.96 1.47 2.11
N GLU A 284 24.42 2.23 1.11
CA GLU A 284 23.56 2.95 0.16
C GLU A 284 22.72 1.96 -0.66
N LEU A 285 23.33 0.93 -1.23
CA LEU A 285 22.62 -0.07 -2.02
C LEU A 285 21.62 -0.86 -1.17
N ARG A 286 22.00 -1.26 0.05
CA ARG A 286 21.08 -1.92 0.97
C ARG A 286 19.90 -1.03 1.35
N ALA A 287 20.13 0.27 1.59
CA ALA A 287 19.07 1.23 1.87
C ALA A 287 18.10 1.37 0.67
N ALA A 288 18.63 1.51 -0.55
CA ALA A 288 17.83 1.61 -1.76
C ALA A 288 17.00 0.33 -2.02
N LEU A 289 17.57 -0.85 -1.82
CA LEU A 289 16.87 -2.12 -1.93
C LEU A 289 15.74 -2.23 -0.89
N THR A 290 15.98 -1.77 0.34
CA THR A 290 14.98 -1.77 1.42
C THR A 290 13.84 -0.80 1.10
N GLU A 291 14.15 0.39 0.61
CA GLU A 291 13.14 1.38 0.21
C GLU A 291 12.24 0.83 -0.90
N GLN A 292 12.83 0.26 -1.95
CA GLN A 292 12.08 -0.37 -3.04
C GLN A 292 11.20 -1.53 -2.55
N ALA A 293 11.72 -2.36 -1.63
CA ALA A 293 10.96 -3.46 -1.03
C ALA A 293 9.80 -2.96 -0.18
N ASN A 294 9.99 -1.89 0.60
CA ASN A 294 8.95 -1.24 1.39
C ASN A 294 7.83 -0.68 0.50
N GLU A 295 8.16 0.06 -0.55
CA GLU A 295 7.18 0.60 -1.50
C GLU A 295 6.34 -0.50 -2.14
N GLY A 296 7.00 -1.58 -2.60
CA GLY A 296 6.30 -2.74 -3.17
C GLY A 296 5.37 -3.42 -2.17
N ALA A 297 5.82 -3.62 -0.93
CA ALA A 297 5.02 -4.23 0.12
C ALA A 297 3.81 -3.35 0.51
N ILE A 298 4.01 -2.05 0.71
CA ILE A 298 2.93 -1.10 1.04
C ILE A 298 1.88 -1.08 -0.08
N ARG A 299 2.31 -1.09 -1.34
CA ARG A 299 1.40 -1.18 -2.49
C ARG A 299 0.56 -2.46 -2.45
N ASN A 300 1.17 -3.61 -2.16
CA ASN A 300 0.45 -4.87 -2.02
C ASN A 300 -0.53 -4.83 -0.84
N PHE A 301 -0.16 -4.22 0.29
CA PHE A 301 -1.07 -4.07 1.43
C PHE A 301 -2.28 -3.20 1.09
N ALA A 302 -2.08 -2.12 0.35
CA ALA A 302 -3.16 -1.27 -0.16
C ALA A 302 -4.10 -2.05 -1.10
N LEU A 303 -3.54 -2.86 -2.01
CA LEU A 303 -4.30 -3.73 -2.91
C LEU A 303 -5.11 -4.79 -2.16
N ASN A 304 -4.58 -5.34 -1.07
CA ASN A 304 -5.28 -6.34 -0.25
C ASN A 304 -6.36 -5.71 0.66
N LEU A 305 -6.18 -4.48 1.11
CA LEU A 305 -7.15 -3.80 1.98
C LEU A 305 -8.43 -3.42 1.23
N ARG A 306 -8.31 -2.91 -0.01
CA ARG A 306 -9.46 -2.41 -0.79
C ARG A 306 -10.59 -3.45 -0.93
N PRO A 307 -10.35 -4.69 -1.38
CA PRO A 307 -11.39 -5.69 -1.50
C PRO A 307 -12.02 -6.10 -0.16
N LEU A 308 -11.26 -6.06 0.95
CA LEU A 308 -11.83 -6.33 2.28
C LEU A 308 -12.87 -5.27 2.67
N LEU A 309 -12.58 -4.00 2.37
CA LEU A 309 -13.50 -2.89 2.63
C LEU A 309 -14.70 -2.89 1.67
N MET A 310 -14.49 -3.33 0.43
CA MET A 310 -15.49 -3.33 -0.62
C MET A 310 -16.28 -4.64 -0.72
N GLN A 311 -16.18 -5.54 0.27
CA GLN A 311 -17.02 -6.73 0.30
C GLN A 311 -18.51 -6.35 0.31
N PRO A 312 -19.36 -7.07 -0.46
CA PRO A 312 -20.80 -6.85 -0.48
C PRO A 312 -21.40 -7.00 0.91
N PRO A 313 -22.22 -6.06 1.37
CA PRO A 313 -22.88 -6.14 2.67
C PRO A 313 -24.05 -7.15 2.64
N VAL A 314 -24.23 -7.87 3.74
CA VAL A 314 -25.40 -8.76 3.94
C VAL A 314 -26.41 -8.04 4.84
N ARG A 315 -27.18 -7.15 4.23
CA ARG A 315 -28.11 -6.24 4.94
C ARG A 315 -29.47 -6.89 5.19
N GLY A 316 -30.21 -6.33 6.16
CA GLY A 316 -31.62 -6.69 6.40
C GLY A 316 -31.85 -7.97 7.21
N HIS A 317 -30.78 -8.56 7.76
CA HIS A 317 -30.88 -9.83 8.50
C HIS A 317 -30.45 -9.68 9.97
N VAL A 318 -31.13 -10.40 10.84
CA VAL A 318 -30.66 -10.60 12.22
C VAL A 318 -29.44 -11.53 12.17
N THR A 319 -28.35 -11.04 12.72
CA THR A 319 -27.03 -11.71 12.61
C THR A 319 -26.49 -12.06 13.99
N MET A 320 -26.00 -13.29 14.13
CA MET A 320 -25.26 -13.74 15.31
C MET A 320 -23.75 -13.70 15.04
N GLY A 321 -23.00 -12.94 15.81
CA GLY A 321 -21.55 -12.92 15.78
C GLY A 321 -20.96 -13.86 16.81
N LEU A 322 -19.98 -14.64 16.39
CA LEU A 322 -19.21 -15.57 17.22
C LEU A 322 -17.74 -15.18 17.21
N ASP A 323 -17.20 -14.86 18.38
CA ASP A 323 -15.77 -14.61 18.59
C ASP A 323 -15.16 -15.81 19.30
N PRO A 324 -14.47 -16.73 18.57
CA PRO A 324 -13.98 -17.99 19.12
C PRO A 324 -12.85 -17.80 20.12
N GLY A 325 -12.77 -18.67 21.14
CA GLY A 325 -11.65 -18.66 22.09
C GLY A 325 -11.62 -19.94 22.94
N TYR A 326 -10.41 -20.41 23.28
CA TYR A 326 -10.23 -21.60 24.12
C TYR A 326 -10.50 -21.31 25.59
N SER A 327 -9.69 -20.47 26.22
CA SER A 327 -9.69 -20.29 27.68
C SER A 327 -10.86 -19.47 28.23
N HIS A 328 -11.31 -18.49 27.49
CA HIS A 328 -12.40 -17.58 27.90
C HIS A 328 -13.72 -17.86 27.19
N GLY A 329 -13.83 -19.01 26.51
CA GLY A 329 -15.00 -19.42 25.77
C GLY A 329 -15.21 -18.61 24.47
N CYS A 330 -16.23 -19.01 23.70
CA CYS A 330 -16.70 -18.28 22.53
C CYS A 330 -17.73 -17.23 22.94
N LYS A 331 -17.49 -15.96 22.59
CA LYS A 331 -18.38 -14.85 22.87
C LYS A 331 -19.41 -14.77 21.76
N VAL A 332 -20.63 -14.50 22.11
CA VAL A 332 -21.79 -14.48 21.23
C VAL A 332 -22.48 -13.12 21.35
N ALA A 333 -22.81 -12.52 20.23
CA ALA A 333 -23.65 -11.33 20.18
C ALA A 333 -24.69 -11.50 19.07
N VAL A 334 -25.95 -11.17 19.36
CA VAL A 334 -27.03 -11.11 18.38
C VAL A 334 -27.33 -9.65 18.08
N VAL A 335 -27.29 -9.28 16.80
CA VAL A 335 -27.61 -7.91 16.34
C VAL A 335 -28.80 -7.92 15.40
N ASP A 336 -29.62 -6.89 15.49
CA ASP A 336 -30.75 -6.67 14.58
C ASP A 336 -30.28 -6.22 13.18
N PRO A 337 -31.14 -6.08 12.18
CA PRO A 337 -30.79 -5.61 10.84
C PRO A 337 -30.12 -4.24 10.78
N THR A 338 -30.21 -3.43 11.84
CA THR A 338 -29.60 -2.09 11.95
C THR A 338 -28.24 -2.14 12.68
N GLY A 339 -27.83 -3.32 13.16
CA GLY A 339 -26.60 -3.51 13.94
C GLY A 339 -26.77 -3.20 15.44
N LYS A 340 -27.98 -2.98 15.95
CA LYS A 340 -28.27 -2.83 17.38
C LYS A 340 -28.16 -4.17 18.08
N VAL A 341 -27.48 -4.22 19.23
CA VAL A 341 -27.34 -5.45 20.03
C VAL A 341 -28.67 -5.81 20.67
N LEU A 342 -29.14 -7.04 20.43
CA LEU A 342 -30.34 -7.62 21.01
C LEU A 342 -30.06 -8.46 22.25
N ASP A 343 -29.00 -9.29 22.18
CA ASP A 343 -28.59 -10.19 23.27
C ASP A 343 -27.11 -10.57 23.17
N THR A 344 -26.54 -11.04 24.27
CA THR A 344 -25.15 -11.52 24.33
C THR A 344 -25.05 -12.76 25.21
N ALA A 345 -24.09 -13.63 24.91
CA ALA A 345 -23.80 -14.81 25.71
C ALA A 345 -22.32 -15.21 25.64
N VAL A 346 -21.88 -16.08 26.52
CA VAL A 346 -20.57 -16.76 26.43
C VAL A 346 -20.82 -18.25 26.49
N VAL A 347 -20.27 -19.00 25.53
CA VAL A 347 -20.40 -20.46 25.43
C VAL A 347 -19.03 -21.14 25.36
N TYR A 348 -18.95 -22.39 25.78
CA TYR A 348 -17.68 -23.11 25.94
C TYR A 348 -17.65 -24.41 25.09
N PRO A 349 -17.57 -24.32 23.75
CA PRO A 349 -17.67 -25.49 22.86
C PRO A 349 -16.48 -26.45 22.95
N THR A 350 -15.34 -25.99 23.47
CA THR A 350 -14.05 -26.73 23.47
C THR A 350 -13.71 -27.40 24.79
N PHE A 351 -14.46 -27.14 25.89
CA PHE A 351 -14.13 -27.63 27.21
C PHE A 351 -14.50 -29.12 27.45
N SER A 352 -15.70 -29.52 27.04
CA SER A 352 -16.18 -30.89 27.15
C SER A 352 -17.38 -31.15 26.24
N LYS A 353 -17.72 -32.45 26.01
CA LYS A 353 -18.93 -32.82 25.24
C LYS A 353 -20.22 -32.24 25.87
N ALA A 354 -20.31 -32.23 27.21
CA ALA A 354 -21.46 -31.66 27.93
C ALA A 354 -21.55 -30.13 27.71
N LYS A 355 -20.43 -29.41 27.83
CA LYS A 355 -20.36 -27.96 27.58
C LYS A 355 -20.65 -27.61 26.13
N ARG A 356 -20.23 -28.45 25.20
CA ARG A 356 -20.57 -28.31 23.77
C ARG A 356 -22.08 -28.44 23.53
N ALA A 357 -22.73 -29.44 24.15
CA ALA A 357 -24.18 -29.59 24.05
C ALA A 357 -24.95 -28.40 24.66
N GLU A 358 -24.50 -27.88 25.82
CA GLU A 358 -25.03 -26.68 26.45
C GLU A 358 -24.85 -25.46 25.55
N ALA A 359 -23.69 -25.34 24.87
CA ALA A 359 -23.41 -24.27 23.91
C ALA A 359 -24.39 -24.32 22.72
N ILE A 360 -24.57 -25.48 22.11
CA ILE A 360 -25.53 -25.70 20.99
C ILE A 360 -26.94 -25.28 21.41
N GLU A 361 -27.39 -25.73 22.59
CA GLU A 361 -28.72 -25.40 23.08
C GLU A 361 -28.89 -23.90 23.37
N THR A 362 -27.85 -23.26 23.89
CA THR A 362 -27.85 -21.80 24.12
C THR A 362 -27.96 -21.05 22.79
N LEU A 363 -27.15 -21.41 21.78
CA LEU A 363 -27.22 -20.80 20.46
C LEU A 363 -28.58 -21.05 19.78
N ARG A 364 -29.11 -22.28 19.88
CA ARG A 364 -30.41 -22.62 19.32
C ARG A 364 -31.50 -21.73 19.90
N ARG A 365 -31.53 -21.58 21.24
CA ARG A 365 -32.51 -20.70 21.93
C ARG A 365 -32.41 -19.23 21.49
N LEU A 366 -31.17 -18.70 21.29
CA LEU A 366 -30.97 -17.34 20.78
C LEU A 366 -31.47 -17.22 19.35
N MET A 367 -31.18 -18.23 18.50
CA MET A 367 -31.66 -18.25 17.10
C MET A 367 -33.19 -18.29 17.02
N ASP A 368 -33.81 -19.11 17.86
CA ASP A 368 -35.29 -19.21 17.90
C ASP A 368 -35.95 -17.91 18.40
N ARG A 369 -35.37 -17.32 19.44
CA ARG A 369 -35.92 -16.11 20.07
C ARG A 369 -35.84 -14.87 19.16
N TYR A 370 -34.76 -14.73 18.40
CA TYR A 370 -34.50 -13.53 17.61
C TYR A 370 -34.58 -13.78 16.10
N GLU A 371 -35.02 -14.96 15.68
CA GLU A 371 -35.16 -15.32 14.26
C GLU A 371 -33.82 -15.13 13.48
N VAL A 372 -32.68 -15.55 14.08
CA VAL A 372 -31.38 -15.40 13.48
C VAL A 372 -31.30 -16.24 12.20
N THR A 373 -30.96 -15.61 11.09
CA THR A 373 -30.80 -16.26 9.79
C THR A 373 -29.34 -16.33 9.32
N HIS A 374 -28.47 -15.50 9.91
CA HIS A 374 -27.07 -15.40 9.52
C HIS A 374 -26.14 -15.51 10.74
N ILE A 375 -25.05 -16.26 10.59
CA ILE A 375 -24.03 -16.40 11.61
C ILE A 375 -22.70 -15.91 11.04
N ALA A 376 -22.11 -14.91 11.69
CA ALA A 376 -20.75 -14.43 11.43
C ALA A 376 -19.78 -15.10 12.38
N LEU A 377 -18.87 -15.92 11.88
CA LEU A 377 -17.89 -16.64 12.67
C LEU A 377 -16.49 -16.02 12.48
N GLY A 378 -15.85 -15.56 13.55
CA GLY A 378 -14.48 -15.08 13.55
C GLY A 378 -13.49 -16.19 13.15
N ASN A 379 -12.42 -15.81 12.46
CA ASN A 379 -11.41 -16.74 11.92
C ASN A 379 -10.18 -16.95 12.83
N GLY A 380 -10.26 -16.57 14.09
CA GLY A 380 -9.14 -16.67 15.03
C GLY A 380 -8.98 -18.01 15.74
N THR A 381 -8.41 -17.92 16.93
CA THR A 381 -8.13 -19.11 17.76
C THR A 381 -9.42 -19.86 18.11
N ALA A 382 -9.44 -21.19 17.98
CA ALA A 382 -10.61 -22.06 18.19
C ALA A 382 -11.75 -21.90 17.15
N SER A 383 -11.50 -21.24 16.01
CA SER A 383 -12.51 -21.08 14.95
C SER A 383 -13.00 -22.42 14.39
N ARG A 384 -12.12 -23.41 14.25
CA ARG A 384 -12.46 -24.76 13.72
C ARG A 384 -13.45 -25.51 14.59
N GLU A 385 -13.19 -25.54 15.90
CA GLU A 385 -14.05 -26.23 16.88
C GLU A 385 -15.40 -25.52 16.96
N THR A 386 -15.39 -24.19 16.86
CA THR A 386 -16.60 -23.36 16.84
C THR A 386 -17.37 -23.56 15.53
N GLU A 387 -16.70 -23.65 14.38
CA GLU A 387 -17.30 -23.93 13.09
C GLU A 387 -17.97 -25.34 13.08
N ALA A 388 -17.27 -26.35 13.58
CA ALA A 388 -17.84 -27.70 13.72
C ALA A 388 -19.09 -27.72 14.62
N MET A 389 -19.13 -26.90 15.68
CA MET A 389 -20.32 -26.71 16.51
C MET A 389 -21.46 -26.00 15.75
N VAL A 390 -21.16 -24.95 15.00
CA VAL A 390 -22.14 -24.23 14.17
C VAL A 390 -22.75 -25.15 13.12
N CYS A 391 -21.97 -25.98 12.46
CA CYS A 391 -22.48 -26.95 11.48
C CYS A 391 -23.37 -28.02 12.13
N GLU A 392 -23.03 -28.47 13.34
CA GLU A 392 -23.91 -29.37 14.11
C GLU A 392 -25.25 -28.70 14.46
N LEU A 393 -25.23 -27.43 14.85
CA LEU A 393 -26.42 -26.62 15.11
C LEU A 393 -27.28 -26.45 13.85
N LEU A 394 -26.67 -26.13 12.69
CA LEU A 394 -27.39 -25.89 11.44
C LEU A 394 -28.01 -27.16 10.84
N ARG A 395 -27.44 -28.34 11.08
CA ARG A 395 -28.08 -29.62 10.72
C ARG A 395 -29.38 -29.86 11.48
N GLN A 396 -29.50 -29.32 12.69
CA GLN A 396 -30.71 -29.39 13.51
C GLN A 396 -31.71 -28.28 13.20
N LYS A 397 -31.27 -27.18 12.62
CA LYS A 397 -32.09 -26.02 12.29
C LYS A 397 -31.86 -25.54 10.85
N HIS A 398 -32.83 -25.83 9.98
CA HIS A 398 -32.81 -25.40 8.59
C HIS A 398 -33.14 -23.91 8.44
N GLY A 399 -32.62 -23.26 7.40
CA GLY A 399 -32.95 -21.88 7.03
C GLY A 399 -31.99 -20.82 7.54
N ALA A 400 -30.92 -21.18 8.24
CA ALA A 400 -29.81 -20.29 8.58
C ALA A 400 -28.51 -20.71 7.89
N ALA A 401 -27.62 -19.77 7.67
CA ALA A 401 -26.32 -19.99 7.07
C ALA A 401 -25.22 -19.26 7.84
N TYR A 402 -23.96 -19.68 7.70
CA TYR A 402 -22.85 -19.01 8.33
C TYR A 402 -21.81 -18.55 7.30
N MET A 403 -21.02 -17.59 7.71
CA MET A 403 -19.84 -17.12 6.98
C MET A 403 -18.67 -16.92 7.95
N ILE A 404 -17.47 -17.29 7.51
CA ILE A 404 -16.25 -16.97 8.24
C ILE A 404 -15.90 -15.52 7.93
N VAL A 405 -15.80 -14.70 8.97
CA VAL A 405 -15.50 -13.27 8.90
C VAL A 405 -14.11 -13.04 9.48
N SER A 406 -13.32 -12.19 8.83
CA SER A 406 -12.02 -11.79 9.38
C SER A 406 -12.22 -11.04 10.69
N GLU A 407 -11.59 -11.51 11.76
CA GLU A 407 -11.56 -10.82 13.06
C GLU A 407 -10.39 -9.84 13.20
N ALA A 408 -9.56 -9.67 12.15
CA ALA A 408 -8.43 -8.78 12.16
C ALA A 408 -8.79 -7.39 12.70
N GLY A 409 -8.04 -6.91 13.70
CA GLY A 409 -8.30 -5.64 14.37
C GLY A 409 -9.54 -5.61 15.29
N ALA A 410 -10.34 -6.69 15.43
CA ALA A 410 -11.50 -6.70 16.32
C ALA A 410 -11.11 -6.51 17.79
N SER A 411 -9.99 -7.11 18.21
CA SER A 411 -9.44 -6.92 19.55
C SER A 411 -8.96 -5.48 19.78
N VAL A 412 -8.37 -4.84 18.77
CA VAL A 412 -7.94 -3.43 18.83
C VAL A 412 -9.15 -2.51 18.97
N TYR A 413 -10.18 -2.75 18.14
CA TYR A 413 -11.44 -2.00 18.26
C TYR A 413 -12.09 -2.19 19.63
N SER A 414 -12.25 -3.41 20.11
CA SER A 414 -12.93 -3.70 21.38
C SER A 414 -12.27 -3.04 22.59
N ALA A 415 -10.95 -2.87 22.56
CA ALA A 415 -10.18 -2.16 23.59
C ALA A 415 -10.12 -0.64 23.39
N SER A 416 -10.64 -0.12 22.27
CA SER A 416 -10.56 1.31 21.95
C SER A 416 -11.52 2.17 22.77
N PRO A 417 -11.22 3.47 22.97
CA PRO A 417 -12.16 4.43 23.57
C PRO A 417 -13.50 4.49 22.81
N LEU A 418 -13.46 4.39 21.48
CA LEU A 418 -14.65 4.40 20.62
C LEU A 418 -15.59 3.25 20.97
N ALA A 419 -15.09 2.03 21.13
CA ALA A 419 -15.90 0.88 21.52
C ALA A 419 -16.43 1.00 22.96
N ALA A 420 -15.68 1.66 23.83
CA ALA A 420 -16.15 1.96 25.21
C ALA A 420 -17.29 2.99 25.20
N GLU A 421 -17.25 3.98 24.33
CA GLU A 421 -18.34 4.96 24.13
C GLU A 421 -19.58 4.30 23.48
N GLU A 422 -19.39 3.42 22.47
CA GLU A 422 -20.51 2.73 21.82
C GLU A 422 -21.19 1.69 22.73
N PHE A 423 -20.42 1.01 23.59
CA PHE A 423 -20.87 -0.10 24.40
C PHE A 423 -20.34 -0.02 25.84
N PRO A 424 -20.76 0.99 26.62
CA PRO A 424 -20.31 1.13 28.00
C PRO A 424 -20.76 -0.02 28.92
N GLN A 425 -21.86 -0.71 28.54
CA GLN A 425 -22.43 -1.81 29.31
C GLN A 425 -21.79 -3.19 29.06
N TYR A 426 -20.97 -3.33 27.99
CA TYR A 426 -20.33 -4.59 27.63
C TYR A 426 -18.83 -4.57 27.94
N ASP A 427 -18.31 -5.72 28.32
CA ASP A 427 -16.87 -5.89 28.49
C ASP A 427 -16.14 -5.93 27.12
N VAL A 428 -14.82 -5.82 27.17
CA VAL A 428 -13.98 -5.80 25.98
C VAL A 428 -14.19 -7.04 25.10
N ASN A 429 -14.45 -8.21 25.70
CA ASN A 429 -14.59 -9.45 24.96
C ASN A 429 -15.93 -9.52 24.18
N LEU A 430 -17.03 -9.03 24.75
CA LEU A 430 -18.34 -9.02 24.10
C LEU A 430 -18.39 -8.03 22.93
N ARG A 431 -17.67 -6.91 23.02
CA ARG A 431 -17.59 -5.89 21.96
C ARG A 431 -17.00 -6.46 20.67
N SER A 432 -16.05 -7.42 20.75
CA SER A 432 -15.49 -8.05 19.55
C SER A 432 -16.51 -8.92 18.82
N ALA A 433 -17.37 -9.68 19.54
CA ALA A 433 -18.44 -10.46 18.94
C ALA A 433 -19.46 -9.58 18.21
N VAL A 434 -19.79 -8.41 18.79
CA VAL A 434 -20.66 -7.40 18.13
C VAL A 434 -20.00 -6.92 16.83
N SER A 435 -18.70 -6.58 16.86
CA SER A 435 -17.97 -6.15 15.68
C SER A 435 -17.98 -7.22 14.59
N ILE A 436 -17.77 -8.49 14.93
CA ILE A 436 -17.80 -9.61 13.98
C ILE A 436 -19.19 -9.74 13.33
N ALA A 437 -20.28 -9.63 14.10
CA ALA A 437 -21.63 -9.63 13.54
C ALA A 437 -21.85 -8.50 12.54
N ARG A 438 -21.48 -7.27 12.92
CA ARG A 438 -21.64 -6.07 12.09
C ARG A 438 -20.76 -6.09 10.84
N ARG A 439 -19.60 -6.76 10.86
CA ARG A 439 -18.75 -6.92 9.67
C ARG A 439 -19.41 -7.78 8.58
N LEU A 440 -20.30 -8.71 8.94
CA LEU A 440 -21.11 -9.41 7.96
C LEU A 440 -22.18 -8.51 7.38
N GLN A 441 -22.83 -7.68 8.22
CA GLN A 441 -23.88 -6.77 7.78
C GLN A 441 -23.37 -5.64 6.88
N ASP A 442 -22.30 -4.94 7.28
CA ASP A 442 -21.61 -3.95 6.46
C ASP A 442 -20.10 -3.86 6.84
N PRO A 443 -19.22 -4.55 6.09
CA PRO A 443 -17.79 -4.55 6.35
C PRO A 443 -17.17 -3.16 6.39
N LEU A 444 -17.51 -2.28 5.44
CA LEU A 444 -16.95 -0.94 5.35
C LEU A 444 -17.31 -0.10 6.58
N ALA A 445 -18.59 -0.07 6.95
CA ALA A 445 -19.08 0.73 8.08
C ALA A 445 -18.43 0.34 9.41
N GLU A 446 -18.04 -0.93 9.56
CA GLU A 446 -17.38 -1.42 10.77
C GLU A 446 -15.86 -1.30 10.72
N LEU A 447 -15.23 -1.66 9.59
CA LEU A 447 -13.77 -1.64 9.46
C LEU A 447 -13.19 -0.21 9.49
N VAL A 448 -13.92 0.82 9.09
CA VAL A 448 -13.48 2.23 9.19
C VAL A 448 -13.28 2.71 10.64
N LYS A 449 -13.84 2.00 11.63
CA LYS A 449 -13.64 2.28 13.06
C LYS A 449 -12.28 1.85 13.57
N ILE A 450 -11.59 1.00 12.83
CA ILE A 450 -10.31 0.39 13.18
C ILE A 450 -9.19 1.15 12.48
N ASP A 451 -8.05 1.29 13.14
CA ASP A 451 -6.84 1.74 12.47
C ASP A 451 -6.50 0.75 11.34
N PRO A 452 -6.41 1.19 10.08
CA PRO A 452 -6.12 0.30 8.95
C PRO A 452 -4.85 -0.55 9.15
N LYS A 453 -3.87 -0.05 9.91
CA LYS A 453 -2.65 -0.78 10.26
C LYS A 453 -2.91 -1.99 11.17
N ALA A 454 -4.02 -2.02 11.89
CA ALA A 454 -4.43 -3.16 12.71
C ALA A 454 -5.16 -4.25 11.91
N ILE A 455 -5.54 -3.96 10.66
CA ILE A 455 -6.10 -4.94 9.73
C ILE A 455 -4.93 -5.70 9.10
N GLY A 456 -4.85 -7.01 9.32
CA GLY A 456 -3.79 -7.83 8.75
C GLY A 456 -3.94 -7.99 7.23
N VAL A 457 -3.13 -7.27 6.46
CA VAL A 457 -3.17 -7.27 4.99
C VAL A 457 -1.88 -7.79 4.35
N GLY A 458 -0.87 -8.15 5.15
CA GLY A 458 0.37 -8.73 4.63
C GLY A 458 1.39 -9.12 5.68
N GLN A 459 2.32 -10.01 5.29
CA GLN A 459 3.25 -10.69 6.20
C GLN A 459 4.29 -9.75 6.84
N TYR A 460 4.74 -8.70 6.12
CA TYR A 460 5.78 -7.77 6.56
C TYR A 460 5.24 -6.39 6.95
N GLN A 461 3.96 -6.30 7.28
CA GLN A 461 3.28 -5.04 7.57
C GLN A 461 3.92 -4.24 8.71
N HIS A 462 4.53 -4.93 9.69
CA HIS A 462 5.21 -4.29 10.82
C HIS A 462 6.71 -4.01 10.59
N ASP A 463 7.23 -4.29 9.40
CA ASP A 463 8.64 -4.08 9.04
C ASP A 463 8.85 -2.88 8.12
N VAL A 464 7.78 -2.34 7.57
CA VAL A 464 7.80 -1.16 6.70
C VAL A 464 7.66 0.14 7.49
N PRO A 465 8.05 1.31 6.94
CA PRO A 465 7.91 2.60 7.62
C PRO A 465 6.45 2.91 7.95
N GLU A 466 6.16 3.12 9.24
CA GLU A 466 4.79 3.28 9.75
C GLU A 466 4.04 4.44 9.11
N LYS A 467 4.72 5.59 8.89
CA LYS A 467 4.09 6.78 8.30
C LYS A 467 3.64 6.53 6.86
N GLN A 468 4.49 5.92 6.03
CA GLN A 468 4.16 5.61 4.63
C GLN A 468 3.01 4.59 4.55
N LEU A 469 3.05 3.59 5.44
CA LEU A 469 1.97 2.61 5.55
C LEU A 469 0.64 3.26 5.93
N ASP A 470 0.63 4.15 6.93
CA ASP A 470 -0.57 4.86 7.39
C ASP A 470 -1.18 5.74 6.28
N GLU A 471 -0.34 6.51 5.59
CA GLU A 471 -0.76 7.34 4.46
C GLU A 471 -1.39 6.51 3.35
N ALA A 472 -0.75 5.42 2.94
CA ALA A 472 -1.25 4.54 1.88
C ALA A 472 -2.57 3.85 2.26
N LEU A 473 -2.64 3.24 3.45
CA LEU A 473 -3.85 2.53 3.88
C LEU A 473 -5.02 3.49 4.19
N SER A 474 -4.74 4.65 4.78
CA SER A 474 -5.77 5.70 4.98
C SER A 474 -6.33 6.19 3.66
N GLY A 475 -5.50 6.34 2.63
CA GLY A 475 -5.93 6.68 1.28
C GLY A 475 -6.91 5.65 0.71
N VAL A 476 -6.62 4.36 0.86
CA VAL A 476 -7.54 3.29 0.41
C VAL A 476 -8.90 3.36 1.12
N VAL A 477 -8.90 3.61 2.44
CA VAL A 477 -10.14 3.77 3.20
C VAL A 477 -10.96 4.96 2.69
N GLU A 478 -10.32 6.10 2.46
CA GLU A 478 -10.99 7.29 1.90
C GLU A 478 -11.58 7.02 0.52
N ASP A 479 -10.83 6.37 -0.36
CA ASP A 479 -11.31 6.04 -1.71
C ASP A 479 -12.52 5.10 -1.66
N CYS A 480 -12.50 4.07 -0.81
CA CYS A 480 -13.61 3.15 -0.64
C CYS A 480 -14.87 3.86 -0.10
N VAL A 481 -14.71 4.69 0.93
CA VAL A 481 -15.84 5.42 1.54
C VAL A 481 -16.45 6.39 0.54
N ASN A 482 -15.64 7.14 -0.20
CA ASN A 482 -16.13 8.11 -1.18
C ASN A 482 -16.69 7.42 -2.45
N ALA A 483 -16.21 6.23 -2.82
CA ALA A 483 -16.78 5.44 -3.90
C ALA A 483 -18.19 4.92 -3.58
N VAL A 484 -18.41 4.47 -2.35
CA VAL A 484 -19.73 3.99 -1.87
C VAL A 484 -20.68 5.14 -1.62
N GLY A 485 -20.19 6.25 -1.05
CA GLY A 485 -21.02 7.34 -0.55
C GLY A 485 -21.56 7.05 0.86
N VAL A 486 -21.98 8.09 1.55
CA VAL A 486 -22.33 8.04 2.97
C VAL A 486 -23.67 8.68 3.24
N ASP A 487 -24.57 7.94 3.89
CA ASP A 487 -25.86 8.46 4.36
C ASP A 487 -25.65 9.34 5.59
N LEU A 488 -26.08 10.61 5.50
CA LEU A 488 -25.96 11.60 6.58
C LEU A 488 -26.72 11.23 7.84
N ASN A 489 -27.84 10.52 7.71
CA ASN A 489 -28.74 10.23 8.80
C ASN A 489 -28.34 8.98 9.61
N THR A 490 -27.61 8.05 8.98
CA THR A 490 -27.24 6.78 9.62
C THR A 490 -25.74 6.65 9.92
N ALA A 491 -24.88 7.41 9.23
CA ALA A 491 -23.43 7.26 9.33
C ALA A 491 -22.85 7.60 10.72
N SER A 492 -21.86 6.80 11.14
CA SER A 492 -21.09 7.08 12.35
C SER A 492 -20.07 8.23 12.14
N PRO A 493 -19.61 8.88 13.20
CA PRO A 493 -18.55 9.88 13.10
C PRO A 493 -17.27 9.31 12.45
N SER A 494 -16.98 8.02 12.69
CA SER A 494 -15.82 7.33 12.11
C SER A 494 -15.94 7.17 10.60
N LEU A 495 -17.13 6.96 10.07
CA LEU A 495 -17.38 6.89 8.63
C LEU A 495 -17.35 8.29 8.00
N LEU A 496 -18.06 9.26 8.61
CA LEU A 496 -18.14 10.64 8.13
C LEU A 496 -16.76 11.32 8.01
N ARG A 497 -15.84 11.10 8.96
CA ARG A 497 -14.49 11.69 8.90
C ARG A 497 -13.64 11.24 7.71
N ARG A 498 -14.05 10.17 7.01
CA ARG A 498 -13.39 9.63 5.80
C ARG A 498 -13.98 10.19 4.51
N VAL A 499 -15.04 10.96 4.61
CA VAL A 499 -15.64 11.68 3.48
C VAL A 499 -14.73 12.86 3.12
N ALA A 500 -14.46 13.03 1.83
CA ALA A 500 -13.67 14.15 1.30
C ALA A 500 -14.13 15.49 1.87
N GLY A 501 -13.20 16.32 2.31
CA GLY A 501 -13.49 17.64 2.90
C GLY A 501 -13.99 17.63 4.35
N LEU A 502 -14.28 16.47 4.95
CA LEU A 502 -14.65 16.36 6.37
C LEU A 502 -13.45 15.96 7.23
N ASN A 503 -13.49 16.30 8.50
CA ASN A 503 -12.52 15.92 9.51
C ASN A 503 -13.23 15.41 10.78
N ALA A 504 -12.45 14.95 11.77
CA ALA A 504 -13.01 14.39 13.00
C ALA A 504 -13.95 15.35 13.75
N THR A 505 -13.67 16.66 13.73
CA THR A 505 -14.50 17.67 14.39
C THR A 505 -15.81 17.87 13.64
N THR A 506 -15.76 18.06 12.32
CA THR A 506 -16.95 18.26 11.50
C THR A 506 -17.83 17.01 11.48
N ALA A 507 -17.22 15.80 11.46
CA ALA A 507 -17.97 14.55 11.54
C ALA A 507 -18.74 14.40 12.85
N LYS A 508 -18.13 14.71 14.00
CA LYS A 508 -18.82 14.74 15.31
C LYS A 508 -19.93 15.80 15.34
N ASN A 509 -19.68 16.97 14.78
CA ASN A 509 -20.67 18.05 14.74
C ASN A 509 -21.89 17.69 13.85
N ILE A 510 -21.70 16.95 12.75
CA ILE A 510 -22.81 16.45 11.91
C ILE A 510 -23.71 15.52 12.74
N VAL A 511 -23.12 14.60 13.50
CA VAL A 511 -23.90 13.67 14.35
C VAL A 511 -24.61 14.42 15.46
N ALA A 512 -23.92 15.29 16.19
CA ALA A 512 -24.55 16.11 17.23
C ALA A 512 -25.69 16.97 16.67
N TYR A 513 -25.52 17.58 15.49
CA TYR A 513 -26.55 18.38 14.84
C TYR A 513 -27.82 17.57 14.55
N ARG A 514 -27.68 16.34 14.01
CA ARG A 514 -28.85 15.50 13.73
C ARG A 514 -29.55 14.99 15.01
N GLU A 515 -28.81 14.77 16.08
CA GLU A 515 -29.35 14.38 17.39
C GLU A 515 -30.16 15.52 18.02
N GLU A 516 -29.71 16.77 17.85
CA GLU A 516 -30.36 17.95 18.40
C GLU A 516 -31.54 18.45 17.54
N HIS A 517 -31.40 18.43 16.21
CA HIS A 517 -32.36 19.05 15.28
C HIS A 517 -33.18 18.04 14.46
N GLY A 518 -32.96 16.74 14.67
CA GLY A 518 -33.59 15.69 13.87
C GLY A 518 -32.83 15.37 12.58
N ALA A 519 -33.34 14.43 11.80
CA ALA A 519 -32.74 13.96 10.57
C ALA A 519 -32.58 15.07 9.52
N PHE A 520 -31.53 15.04 8.76
CA PHE A 520 -31.34 15.90 7.59
C PHE A 520 -32.40 15.57 6.53
N THR A 521 -33.07 16.59 6.03
CA THR A 521 -34.07 16.48 4.95
C THR A 521 -33.57 17.04 3.63
N ALA A 522 -32.37 17.59 3.60
CA ALA A 522 -31.70 18.06 2.38
C ALA A 522 -30.17 18.11 2.60
N ARG A 523 -29.42 17.76 1.58
CA ARG A 523 -27.94 17.79 1.58
C ARG A 523 -27.39 19.15 1.98
N ARG A 524 -28.01 20.24 1.51
CA ARG A 524 -27.59 21.63 1.79
C ARG A 524 -27.68 22.00 3.27
N GLN A 525 -28.46 21.30 4.08
CA GLN A 525 -28.57 21.58 5.52
C GLN A 525 -27.25 21.32 6.26
N VAL A 526 -26.32 20.55 5.69
CA VAL A 526 -24.97 20.35 6.22
C VAL A 526 -24.21 21.67 6.44
N LEU A 527 -24.51 22.71 5.64
CA LEU A 527 -23.95 24.06 5.84
C LEU A 527 -24.36 24.74 7.15
N LYS A 528 -25.40 24.22 7.84
CA LYS A 528 -25.81 24.73 9.15
C LYS A 528 -24.99 24.12 10.29
N VAL A 529 -24.22 23.06 10.00
CA VAL A 529 -23.41 22.35 11.00
C VAL A 529 -22.23 23.24 11.43
N PRO A 530 -21.99 23.42 12.74
CA PRO A 530 -20.87 24.24 13.22
C PRO A 530 -19.51 23.79 12.68
N LYS A 531 -18.66 24.75 12.32
CA LYS A 531 -17.31 24.56 11.75
C LYS A 531 -17.27 23.90 10.37
N LEU A 532 -18.39 23.73 9.69
CA LEU A 532 -18.45 23.22 8.33
C LEU A 532 -18.71 24.38 7.36
N GLY A 533 -17.67 24.87 6.72
CA GLY A 533 -17.74 25.98 5.77
C GLY A 533 -18.05 25.55 4.35
N GLN A 534 -18.28 26.53 3.47
CA GLN A 534 -18.64 26.34 2.05
C GLN A 534 -17.66 25.41 1.33
N ARG A 535 -16.36 25.55 1.54
CA ARG A 535 -15.32 24.75 0.90
C ARG A 535 -15.39 23.27 1.32
N ALA A 536 -15.58 23.00 2.63
CA ALA A 536 -15.74 21.64 3.12
C ALA A 536 -17.01 20.99 2.56
N TYR A 537 -18.11 21.77 2.48
CA TYR A 537 -19.34 21.33 1.85
C TYR A 537 -19.15 20.98 0.37
N GLU A 538 -18.49 21.83 -0.41
CA GLU A 538 -18.20 21.58 -1.82
C GLU A 538 -17.42 20.27 -2.01
N GLN A 539 -16.40 20.00 -1.19
CA GLN A 539 -15.64 18.76 -1.27
C GLN A 539 -16.46 17.52 -0.87
N ALA A 540 -17.39 17.67 0.08
CA ALA A 540 -18.13 16.55 0.67
C ALA A 540 -19.47 16.26 -0.02
N ALA A 541 -20.14 17.28 -0.55
CA ALA A 541 -21.55 17.23 -0.92
C ALA A 541 -21.90 16.09 -1.88
N GLY A 542 -21.06 15.81 -2.88
CA GLY A 542 -21.33 14.76 -3.83
C GLY A 542 -21.19 13.33 -3.26
N PHE A 543 -20.53 13.17 -2.11
CA PHE A 543 -20.33 11.88 -1.44
C PHE A 543 -21.35 11.63 -0.32
N LEU A 544 -22.08 12.67 0.10
CA LEU A 544 -23.12 12.57 1.13
C LEU A 544 -24.47 12.24 0.48
N ARG A 545 -25.27 11.40 1.12
CA ARG A 545 -26.59 10.98 0.68
C ARG A 545 -27.64 11.38 1.72
N VAL A 546 -28.83 11.78 1.26
CA VAL A 546 -30.00 12.02 2.10
C VAL A 546 -31.21 11.35 1.43
N PRO A 547 -31.42 10.04 1.69
CA PRO A 547 -32.51 9.29 1.04
C PRO A 547 -33.91 9.86 1.28
N GLU A 548 -34.11 10.55 2.41
CA GLU A 548 -35.38 11.16 2.79
C GLU A 548 -35.60 12.56 2.20
N SER A 549 -34.66 13.06 1.38
CA SER A 549 -34.79 14.40 0.80
C SER A 549 -35.90 14.47 -0.26
N PRO A 550 -36.72 15.51 -0.27
CA PRO A 550 -37.65 15.77 -1.36
C PRO A 550 -36.92 16.10 -2.69
N GLN A 551 -35.67 16.55 -2.63
CA GLN A 551 -34.80 16.70 -3.80
C GLN A 551 -34.19 15.35 -4.14
N VAL A 552 -34.72 14.69 -5.15
CA VAL A 552 -34.31 13.33 -5.56
C VAL A 552 -32.81 13.23 -5.87
N LEU A 553 -32.16 14.29 -6.36
CA LEU A 553 -30.74 14.30 -6.64
C LEU A 553 -29.88 14.20 -5.37
N ASP A 554 -30.42 14.53 -4.19
CA ASP A 554 -29.72 14.32 -2.91
C ASP A 554 -29.57 12.83 -2.54
N HIS A 555 -30.32 11.93 -3.20
CA HIS A 555 -30.14 10.46 -3.06
C HIS A 555 -28.97 9.92 -3.89
N THR A 556 -28.47 10.71 -4.85
CA THR A 556 -27.52 10.26 -5.88
C THR A 556 -26.10 10.75 -5.60
N GLY A 557 -25.13 10.27 -6.39
CA GLY A 557 -23.76 10.80 -6.43
C GLY A 557 -23.58 12.05 -7.29
N VAL A 558 -24.66 12.61 -7.83
CA VAL A 558 -24.57 13.86 -8.59
C VAL A 558 -24.19 15.01 -7.64
N HIS A 559 -23.18 15.77 -8.01
CA HIS A 559 -22.74 16.91 -7.23
C HIS A 559 -23.75 18.06 -7.34
N PRO A 560 -24.01 18.84 -6.28
CA PRO A 560 -24.96 19.97 -6.35
C PRO A 560 -24.69 21.00 -7.45
N GLU A 561 -23.42 21.21 -7.82
CA GLU A 561 -23.04 22.06 -8.97
C GLU A 561 -23.64 21.58 -10.30
N SER A 562 -23.90 20.28 -10.44
CA SER A 562 -24.39 19.64 -11.65
C SER A 562 -25.91 19.39 -11.64
N TYR A 563 -26.67 19.86 -10.64
CA TYR A 563 -28.11 19.61 -10.57
C TYR A 563 -28.85 20.22 -11.77
N ALA A 564 -28.54 21.45 -12.11
CA ALA A 564 -29.14 22.11 -13.28
C ALA A 564 -28.82 21.36 -14.60
N ALA A 565 -27.60 20.85 -14.74
CA ALA A 565 -27.22 20.03 -15.89
C ALA A 565 -27.97 18.69 -15.93
N ALA A 566 -28.17 18.03 -14.78
CA ALA A 566 -28.94 16.80 -14.67
C ALA A 566 -30.42 17.01 -15.02
N GLU A 567 -31.03 18.11 -14.56
CA GLU A 567 -32.40 18.48 -14.91
C GLU A 567 -32.56 18.77 -16.38
N THR A 568 -31.62 19.53 -16.98
CA THR A 568 -31.60 19.80 -18.40
C THR A 568 -31.47 18.51 -19.22
N LEU A 569 -30.57 17.60 -18.81
CA LEU A 569 -30.38 16.28 -19.46
C LEU A 569 -31.67 15.45 -19.47
N LEU A 570 -32.36 15.38 -18.32
CA LEU A 570 -33.63 14.68 -18.20
C LEU A 570 -34.66 15.29 -19.15
N GLY A 571 -34.78 16.63 -19.18
CA GLY A 571 -35.69 17.35 -20.09
C GLY A 571 -35.41 17.06 -21.58
N LEU A 572 -34.15 17.03 -21.99
CA LEU A 572 -33.73 16.69 -23.36
C LEU A 572 -34.13 15.25 -23.75
N CYS A 573 -34.13 14.33 -22.80
CA CYS A 573 -34.53 12.93 -22.99
C CYS A 573 -36.03 12.68 -22.74
N GLY A 574 -36.85 13.73 -22.47
CA GLY A 574 -38.26 13.62 -22.22
C GLY A 574 -38.65 13.06 -20.86
N TYR A 575 -37.82 13.26 -19.85
CA TYR A 575 -38.02 12.85 -18.45
C TYR A 575 -38.09 14.06 -17.52
N ARG A 576 -38.61 13.83 -16.32
CA ARG A 576 -38.65 14.78 -15.20
C ARG A 576 -37.90 14.21 -14.00
N LEU A 577 -37.54 15.05 -13.02
CA LEU A 577 -36.92 14.60 -11.77
C LEU A 577 -37.74 13.54 -11.02
N ALA A 578 -39.05 13.57 -11.10
CA ALA A 578 -39.93 12.56 -10.49
C ALA A 578 -39.78 11.15 -11.11
N ASP A 579 -39.24 11.06 -12.31
CA ASP A 579 -39.04 9.79 -13.02
C ASP A 579 -37.72 9.08 -12.62
N VAL A 580 -36.88 9.74 -11.82
CA VAL A 580 -35.62 9.18 -11.31
C VAL A 580 -35.87 7.92 -10.49
N GLY A 581 -35.23 6.84 -10.84
CA GLY A 581 -35.47 5.48 -10.31
C GLY A 581 -36.21 4.55 -11.29
N ALA A 582 -36.82 5.09 -12.36
CA ALA A 582 -37.51 4.34 -13.41
C ALA A 582 -36.92 4.63 -14.83
N LEU A 583 -35.68 5.10 -14.91
CA LEU A 583 -35.03 5.62 -16.13
C LEU A 583 -34.34 4.53 -16.96
N THR A 584 -34.97 3.38 -17.19
CA THR A 584 -34.35 2.24 -17.90
C THR A 584 -33.95 2.57 -19.35
N GLU A 585 -34.69 3.45 -20.04
CA GLU A 585 -34.44 3.84 -21.43
C GLU A 585 -33.56 5.11 -21.56
N LEU A 586 -33.18 5.76 -20.47
CA LEU A 586 -32.40 7.00 -20.53
C LEU A 586 -31.12 6.87 -21.34
N PRO A 587 -30.30 5.79 -21.21
CA PRO A 587 -29.12 5.62 -22.04
C PRO A 587 -29.45 5.54 -23.56
N ALA A 588 -30.49 4.80 -23.91
CA ALA A 588 -30.90 4.65 -25.32
C ALA A 588 -31.42 5.96 -25.92
N ARG A 589 -32.20 6.73 -25.15
CA ARG A 589 -32.69 8.06 -25.57
C ARG A 589 -31.56 9.07 -25.71
N LEU A 590 -30.57 9.01 -24.82
CA LEU A 590 -29.37 9.85 -24.91
C LEU A 590 -28.56 9.53 -26.18
N GLU A 591 -28.36 8.24 -26.47
CA GLU A 591 -27.68 7.85 -27.72
C GLU A 591 -28.42 8.32 -28.96
N ALA A 592 -29.77 8.26 -28.99
CA ALA A 592 -30.61 8.78 -30.06
C ALA A 592 -30.53 10.32 -30.18
N TYR A 593 -30.41 11.07 -29.11
CA TYR A 593 -30.24 12.52 -29.10
C TYR A 593 -28.84 12.95 -29.54
N GLY A 594 -27.84 12.14 -29.28
CA GLY A 594 -26.43 12.37 -29.50
C GLY A 594 -25.71 12.87 -28.23
N PRO A 595 -24.83 12.02 -27.63
CA PRO A 595 -24.17 12.33 -26.35
C PRO A 595 -23.35 13.63 -26.35
N ALA A 596 -22.62 13.92 -27.43
CA ALA A 596 -21.84 15.15 -27.53
C ALA A 596 -22.72 16.40 -27.55
N ARG A 597 -23.85 16.36 -28.28
CA ARG A 597 -24.80 17.45 -28.37
C ARG A 597 -25.52 17.67 -27.03
N ALA A 598 -25.84 16.60 -26.33
CA ALA A 598 -26.45 16.67 -25.00
C ALA A 598 -25.48 17.30 -23.98
N ALA A 599 -24.19 16.89 -23.98
CA ALA A 599 -23.17 17.45 -23.10
C ALA A 599 -23.00 18.97 -23.32
N GLU A 600 -22.95 19.42 -24.57
CA GLU A 600 -22.87 20.84 -24.93
C GLU A 600 -24.11 21.60 -24.45
N ALA A 601 -25.30 21.07 -24.67
CA ALA A 601 -26.56 21.68 -24.22
C ALA A 601 -26.67 21.76 -22.69
N CYS A 602 -26.08 20.82 -21.94
CA CYS A 602 -26.01 20.82 -20.50
C CYS A 602 -24.82 21.65 -19.94
N GLY A 603 -23.93 22.17 -20.78
CA GLY A 603 -22.74 22.90 -20.36
C GLY A 603 -21.72 22.09 -19.57
N ILE A 604 -21.65 20.76 -19.79
CA ILE A 604 -20.76 19.83 -19.09
C ILE A 604 -19.98 18.96 -20.09
N GLY A 605 -18.90 18.33 -19.61
CA GLY A 605 -18.14 17.39 -20.43
C GLY A 605 -18.79 16.02 -20.54
N LEU A 606 -18.41 15.25 -21.57
CA LEU A 606 -18.86 13.88 -21.78
C LEU A 606 -18.63 12.93 -20.59
N PRO A 607 -17.46 12.97 -19.88
CA PRO A 607 -17.24 12.15 -18.70
C PRO A 607 -18.23 12.43 -17.58
N THR A 608 -18.45 13.71 -17.24
CA THR A 608 -19.42 14.13 -16.21
C THR A 608 -20.83 13.74 -16.60
N MET A 609 -21.21 13.92 -17.86
CA MET A 609 -22.55 13.52 -18.34
C MET A 609 -22.77 12.01 -18.19
N ARG A 610 -21.80 11.18 -18.56
CA ARG A 610 -21.91 9.72 -18.38
C ARG A 610 -22.06 9.31 -16.93
N ASP A 611 -21.37 9.99 -16.02
CA ASP A 611 -21.51 9.76 -14.60
C ASP A 611 -22.90 10.16 -14.10
N ILE A 612 -23.41 11.31 -14.52
CA ILE A 612 -24.77 11.76 -14.18
C ILE A 612 -25.81 10.72 -14.66
N VAL A 613 -25.72 10.26 -15.92
CA VAL A 613 -26.64 9.23 -16.45
C VAL A 613 -26.60 7.97 -15.59
N ARG A 614 -25.40 7.50 -15.23
CA ARG A 614 -25.24 6.30 -14.39
C ARG A 614 -25.90 6.47 -13.01
N GLU A 615 -25.73 7.63 -12.40
CA GLU A 615 -26.32 7.96 -11.09
C GLU A 615 -27.85 8.11 -11.16
N LEU A 616 -28.37 8.67 -12.25
CA LEU A 616 -29.81 8.85 -12.46
C LEU A 616 -30.53 7.51 -12.75
N CYS A 617 -29.87 6.61 -13.48
CA CYS A 617 -30.44 5.27 -13.77
C CYS A 617 -30.50 4.37 -12.51
N LYS A 618 -29.59 4.56 -11.59
CA LYS A 618 -29.51 3.79 -10.32
C LYS A 618 -29.25 4.75 -9.16
N PRO A 619 -30.26 5.51 -8.71
CA PRO A 619 -30.09 6.46 -7.60
C PRO A 619 -29.72 5.71 -6.32
N GLY A 620 -28.76 6.26 -5.55
CA GLY A 620 -28.30 5.63 -4.32
C GLY A 620 -27.49 4.33 -4.54
N ARG A 621 -26.99 4.11 -5.75
CA ARG A 621 -26.19 2.92 -6.08
C ARG A 621 -25.04 2.72 -5.11
N ASP A 622 -24.97 1.53 -4.54
CA ASP A 622 -23.78 1.01 -3.86
C ASP A 622 -22.99 0.15 -4.87
N PRO A 623 -21.75 0.52 -5.22
CA PRO A 623 -20.96 -0.25 -6.17
C PRO A 623 -20.68 -1.69 -5.70
N ARG A 624 -20.83 -1.98 -4.42
CA ARG A 624 -20.66 -3.32 -3.84
C ARG A 624 -21.83 -4.28 -4.19
N ASP A 625 -23.01 -3.76 -4.53
CA ASP A 625 -24.17 -4.58 -4.91
C ASP A 625 -23.98 -5.30 -6.25
N GLU A 626 -23.02 -4.84 -7.07
CA GLU A 626 -22.67 -5.45 -8.37
C GLU A 626 -21.60 -6.55 -8.25
N LEU A 627 -21.01 -6.70 -7.07
CA LEU A 627 -20.03 -7.75 -6.79
C LEU A 627 -20.71 -9.07 -6.45
N PRO A 628 -20.04 -10.21 -6.67
CA PRO A 628 -20.58 -11.51 -6.24
C PRO A 628 -20.88 -11.51 -4.76
N GLN A 629 -22.08 -11.98 -4.40
CA GLN A 629 -22.50 -12.09 -3.00
C GLN A 629 -21.57 -13.05 -2.25
N PRO A 630 -21.27 -12.80 -0.95
CA PRO A 630 -20.46 -13.68 -0.15
C PRO A 630 -21.01 -15.11 -0.12
N ALA A 631 -20.14 -16.10 -0.22
CA ALA A 631 -20.54 -17.50 -0.16
C ALA A 631 -20.92 -17.88 1.27
N LEU A 632 -22.24 -17.95 1.54
CA LEU A 632 -22.78 -18.47 2.78
C LEU A 632 -22.72 -20.00 2.79
N ARG A 633 -22.33 -20.59 3.92
CA ARG A 633 -22.09 -22.03 4.07
C ARG A 633 -23.11 -22.68 5.00
N THR A 634 -23.31 -23.99 4.80
CA THR A 634 -24.15 -24.82 5.68
C THR A 634 -23.39 -26.03 6.23
N ASP A 635 -22.23 -26.38 5.66
CA ASP A 635 -21.40 -27.55 6.03
C ASP A 635 -19.89 -27.27 5.87
N VAL A 636 -19.05 -28.18 6.41
CA VAL A 636 -17.56 -28.09 6.35
C VAL A 636 -17.01 -29.21 5.45
N GLN A 637 -16.01 -28.87 4.62
CA GLN A 637 -15.16 -29.86 3.94
C GLN A 637 -13.83 -30.00 4.73
N GLU A 638 -13.38 -31.25 4.92
CA GLU A 638 -12.11 -31.53 5.60
C GLU A 638 -10.95 -31.71 4.60
N LEU A 639 -9.71 -31.46 5.06
CA LEU A 639 -8.50 -31.58 4.24
C LEU A 639 -8.35 -32.98 3.61
N LYS A 640 -8.74 -34.01 4.33
CA LYS A 640 -8.69 -35.42 3.87
C LYS A 640 -9.66 -35.73 2.73
N ASP A 641 -10.67 -34.88 2.52
CA ASP A 641 -11.66 -35.05 1.46
C ASP A 641 -11.16 -34.53 0.12
N LEU A 642 -10.07 -33.75 0.13
CA LEU A 642 -9.47 -33.18 -1.06
C LEU A 642 -8.65 -34.22 -1.83
N LYS A 643 -8.90 -34.31 -3.14
CA LYS A 643 -8.14 -35.18 -4.05
C LYS A 643 -7.52 -34.34 -5.16
N PRO A 644 -6.29 -34.67 -5.62
CA PRO A 644 -5.72 -34.05 -6.80
C PRO A 644 -6.66 -34.12 -8.00
N GLY A 645 -6.81 -33.01 -8.74
CA GLY A 645 -7.75 -32.87 -9.85
C GLY A 645 -9.16 -32.44 -9.45
N MET A 646 -9.49 -32.35 -8.15
CA MET A 646 -10.79 -31.88 -7.68
C MET A 646 -10.93 -30.37 -7.97
N VAL A 647 -12.01 -29.99 -8.65
CA VAL A 647 -12.33 -28.58 -8.94
C VAL A 647 -13.25 -28.03 -7.87
N LEU A 648 -12.85 -26.93 -7.28
CA LEU A 648 -13.55 -26.27 -6.18
C LEU A 648 -13.74 -24.78 -6.50
N THR A 649 -14.77 -24.20 -5.92
CA THR A 649 -14.93 -22.76 -5.88
C THR A 649 -14.32 -22.23 -4.59
N GLY A 650 -13.47 -21.22 -4.69
CA GLY A 650 -12.84 -20.62 -3.52
C GLY A 650 -12.85 -19.11 -3.59
N THR A 651 -12.59 -18.47 -2.47
CA THR A 651 -12.48 -17.01 -2.37
C THR A 651 -11.02 -16.63 -2.17
N VAL A 652 -10.52 -15.67 -2.96
CA VAL A 652 -9.17 -15.13 -2.83
C VAL A 652 -9.05 -14.39 -1.49
N ARG A 653 -8.16 -14.87 -0.63
CA ARG A 653 -7.90 -14.29 0.70
C ARG A 653 -6.77 -13.28 0.71
N ASN A 654 -5.73 -13.57 -0.05
CA ASN A 654 -4.53 -12.73 -0.09
C ASN A 654 -3.83 -12.86 -1.44
N VAL A 655 -3.29 -11.75 -1.94
CA VAL A 655 -2.49 -11.67 -3.18
C VAL A 655 -1.11 -11.15 -2.83
N ILE A 656 -0.09 -11.92 -3.17
CA ILE A 656 1.32 -11.63 -2.88
C ILE A 656 2.18 -11.83 -4.13
N ASP A 657 3.42 -11.35 -4.12
CA ASP A 657 4.31 -11.34 -5.30
C ASP A 657 4.46 -12.70 -5.99
N PHE A 658 4.47 -13.79 -5.23
CA PHE A 658 4.70 -15.14 -5.76
C PHE A 658 3.43 -15.97 -5.94
N GLY A 659 2.25 -15.47 -5.58
CA GLY A 659 1.01 -16.23 -5.77
C GLY A 659 -0.21 -15.66 -5.05
N VAL A 660 -1.24 -16.48 -5.00
CA VAL A 660 -2.57 -16.16 -4.47
C VAL A 660 -2.98 -17.21 -3.45
N PHE A 661 -3.39 -16.77 -2.27
CA PHE A 661 -4.02 -17.64 -1.27
C PHE A 661 -5.53 -17.65 -1.48
N VAL A 662 -6.08 -18.86 -1.61
CA VAL A 662 -7.50 -19.10 -1.89
C VAL A 662 -8.10 -19.97 -0.81
N ASP A 663 -9.14 -19.47 -0.17
CA ASP A 663 -10.00 -20.24 0.73
C ASP A 663 -10.96 -21.10 -0.10
N ILE A 664 -10.75 -22.40 -0.11
CA ILE A 664 -11.56 -23.38 -0.84
C ILE A 664 -12.58 -24.10 0.04
N GLY A 665 -12.83 -23.57 1.25
CA GLY A 665 -13.82 -24.15 2.17
C GLY A 665 -13.27 -25.17 3.16
N VAL A 666 -11.99 -25.54 3.04
CA VAL A 666 -11.25 -26.30 4.03
C VAL A 666 -10.49 -25.36 4.97
N HIS A 667 -10.09 -25.86 6.15
CA HIS A 667 -9.45 -25.04 7.19
C HIS A 667 -8.04 -24.51 6.87
N GLN A 668 -7.58 -24.65 5.63
CA GLN A 668 -6.27 -24.23 5.17
C GLN A 668 -6.43 -23.56 3.81
N ASP A 669 -5.91 -22.33 3.69
CA ASP A 669 -5.86 -21.68 2.40
C ASP A 669 -4.94 -22.45 1.45
N GLY A 670 -5.40 -22.65 0.23
CA GLY A 670 -4.58 -23.21 -0.83
C GLY A 670 -3.77 -22.13 -1.53
N LEU A 671 -2.54 -22.45 -1.92
CA LEU A 671 -1.67 -21.56 -2.67
C LEU A 671 -1.78 -21.83 -4.18
N VAL A 672 -2.16 -20.83 -4.94
CA VAL A 672 -1.99 -20.78 -6.40
C VAL A 672 -0.71 -19.99 -6.69
N HIS A 673 0.36 -20.67 -7.09
CA HIS A 673 1.60 -20.03 -7.46
C HIS A 673 1.38 -19.10 -8.68
N ILE A 674 2.13 -17.99 -8.83
CA ILE A 674 1.97 -17.01 -9.90
C ILE A 674 1.94 -17.68 -11.30
N SER A 675 2.73 -18.71 -11.53
CA SER A 675 2.73 -19.48 -12.78
C SER A 675 1.46 -20.32 -13.03
N GLN A 676 0.60 -20.47 -12.02
CA GLN A 676 -0.64 -21.25 -12.05
C GLN A 676 -1.90 -20.40 -12.01
N VAL A 677 -1.77 -19.07 -11.96
CA VAL A 677 -2.90 -18.14 -11.89
C VAL A 677 -3.62 -18.00 -13.23
N CYS A 678 -2.88 -17.84 -14.31
CA CYS A 678 -3.46 -17.73 -15.65
C CYS A 678 -2.54 -18.27 -16.76
N ASN A 679 -3.06 -18.39 -17.99
CA ASN A 679 -2.29 -18.90 -19.12
C ASN A 679 -1.36 -17.87 -19.76
N LYS A 680 -1.50 -16.58 -19.40
CA LYS A 680 -0.64 -15.49 -19.87
C LYS A 680 0.46 -15.21 -18.86
N PHE A 681 1.61 -14.72 -19.33
CA PHE A 681 2.64 -14.21 -18.43
C PHE A 681 2.14 -12.94 -17.75
N ILE A 682 2.17 -12.93 -16.43
CA ILE A 682 1.85 -11.78 -15.57
C ILE A 682 3.06 -11.46 -14.70
N LYS A 683 3.28 -10.18 -14.43
CA LYS A 683 4.37 -9.72 -13.55
C LYS A 683 3.97 -9.84 -12.07
N HIS A 684 2.69 -9.63 -11.79
CA HIS A 684 2.14 -9.73 -10.45
C HIS A 684 0.75 -10.39 -10.50
N PRO A 685 0.39 -11.26 -9.53
CA PRO A 685 -0.90 -11.95 -9.53
C PRO A 685 -2.12 -11.01 -9.51
N SER A 686 -2.00 -9.79 -8.96
CA SER A 686 -3.07 -8.79 -8.97
C SER A 686 -3.49 -8.30 -10.38
N GLU A 687 -2.70 -8.61 -11.41
CA GLU A 687 -3.11 -8.35 -12.80
C GLU A 687 -4.24 -9.30 -13.26
N ALA A 688 -4.43 -10.40 -12.56
CA ALA A 688 -5.40 -11.43 -12.93
C ALA A 688 -6.54 -11.62 -11.91
N VAL A 689 -6.26 -11.41 -10.62
CA VAL A 689 -7.23 -11.62 -9.53
C VAL A 689 -7.03 -10.61 -8.39
N SER A 690 -8.12 -10.34 -7.67
CA SER A 690 -8.13 -9.46 -6.49
C SER A 690 -8.60 -10.23 -5.24
N VAL A 691 -8.23 -9.73 -4.06
CA VAL A 691 -8.75 -10.27 -2.79
C VAL A 691 -10.27 -10.13 -2.77
N GLY A 692 -10.96 -11.19 -2.35
CA GLY A 692 -12.41 -11.27 -2.35
C GLY A 692 -13.02 -11.87 -3.63
N ASP A 693 -12.23 -12.03 -4.71
CA ASP A 693 -12.71 -12.68 -5.93
C ASP A 693 -13.10 -14.13 -5.65
N VAL A 694 -14.24 -14.53 -6.21
CA VAL A 694 -14.65 -15.93 -6.22
C VAL A 694 -14.07 -16.59 -7.46
N VAL A 695 -13.18 -17.55 -7.24
CA VAL A 695 -12.41 -18.20 -8.31
C VAL A 695 -12.63 -19.70 -8.30
N ARG A 696 -12.56 -20.32 -9.48
CA ARG A 696 -12.51 -21.80 -9.58
C ARG A 696 -11.07 -22.26 -9.63
N VAL A 697 -10.75 -23.22 -8.80
CA VAL A 697 -9.41 -23.78 -8.67
C VAL A 697 -9.45 -25.30 -8.73
N ALA A 698 -8.42 -25.91 -9.27
CA ALA A 698 -8.23 -27.34 -9.18
C ALA A 698 -7.10 -27.66 -8.20
N VAL A 699 -7.28 -28.69 -7.40
CA VAL A 699 -6.27 -29.18 -6.46
C VAL A 699 -5.15 -29.85 -7.24
N LEU A 700 -3.92 -29.38 -7.09
CA LEU A 700 -2.73 -30.02 -7.66
C LEU A 700 -2.15 -31.06 -6.71
N GLU A 701 -1.95 -30.66 -5.46
CA GLU A 701 -1.30 -31.49 -4.45
C GLU A 701 -1.80 -31.11 -3.06
N VAL A 702 -1.92 -32.11 -2.18
CA VAL A 702 -2.24 -31.93 -0.75
C VAL A 702 -1.14 -32.57 0.08
N ASP A 703 -0.36 -31.77 0.79
CA ASP A 703 0.63 -32.23 1.77
C ASP A 703 0.01 -32.16 3.18
N GLU A 704 -0.56 -33.29 3.62
CA GLU A 704 -1.20 -33.39 4.94
C GLU A 704 -0.21 -33.17 6.10
N LYS A 705 1.07 -33.55 5.94
CA LYS A 705 2.09 -33.42 6.99
C LYS A 705 2.46 -31.96 7.21
N ARG A 706 2.62 -31.21 6.12
CA ARG A 706 2.97 -29.80 6.15
C ARG A 706 1.75 -28.87 6.14
N LYS A 707 0.55 -29.44 6.04
CA LYS A 707 -0.71 -28.71 5.91
C LYS A 707 -0.68 -27.71 4.77
N ARG A 708 -0.20 -28.12 3.59
CA ARG A 708 -0.11 -27.28 2.40
C ARG A 708 -0.98 -27.83 1.30
N ILE A 709 -1.70 -26.94 0.62
CA ILE A 709 -2.53 -27.24 -0.54
C ILE A 709 -2.00 -26.43 -1.70
N SER A 710 -1.60 -27.10 -2.76
CA SER A 710 -1.21 -26.46 -4.02
C SER A 710 -2.39 -26.48 -4.98
N LEU A 711 -2.73 -25.32 -5.53
CA LEU A 711 -3.88 -25.12 -6.40
C LEU A 711 -3.45 -24.57 -7.75
N THR A 712 -4.30 -24.74 -8.77
CA THR A 712 -4.18 -24.11 -10.07
C THR A 712 -5.51 -23.51 -10.51
N MET A 713 -5.43 -22.36 -11.19
CA MET A 713 -6.55 -21.76 -11.92
C MET A 713 -6.44 -22.02 -13.43
N ARG A 714 -5.32 -22.60 -13.87
CA ARG A 714 -5.08 -22.88 -15.29
C ARG A 714 -5.87 -24.10 -15.73
N GLY A 715 -6.55 -24.00 -16.88
CA GLY A 715 -7.32 -25.10 -17.44
C GLY A 715 -8.62 -25.44 -16.71
N VAL A 716 -9.03 -24.63 -15.72
CA VAL A 716 -10.31 -24.79 -15.02
C VAL A 716 -11.40 -24.02 -15.79
N PRO A 717 -12.52 -24.65 -16.20
CA PRO A 717 -13.59 -23.98 -16.94
C PRO A 717 -14.23 -22.86 -16.12
N LYS A 718 -14.50 -21.71 -16.73
CA LYS A 718 -15.31 -20.64 -16.14
C LYS A 718 -16.80 -21.01 -16.20
N ASP A 719 -17.61 -20.52 -15.25
CA ASP A 719 -19.05 -20.77 -15.25
C ASP A 719 -19.68 -20.26 -16.56
N GLY A 720 -20.35 -21.14 -17.29
CA GLY A 720 -21.01 -20.85 -18.56
C GLY A 720 -20.36 -21.43 -19.81
N GLU A 721 -19.13 -21.95 -19.76
CA GLU A 721 -18.48 -22.62 -20.90
C GLU A 721 -18.54 -24.15 -20.74
N THR A 722 -19.63 -24.76 -21.21
CA THR A 722 -19.67 -26.19 -21.56
C THR A 722 -19.14 -26.36 -22.97
N GLY A 723 -17.83 -26.62 -23.11
CA GLY A 723 -17.21 -26.86 -24.41
C GLY A 723 -16.06 -27.87 -24.32
N PRO A 724 -15.93 -28.78 -25.29
CA PRO A 724 -15.03 -29.92 -25.26
C PRO A 724 -13.63 -29.60 -25.80
N ASP A 725 -12.89 -28.70 -25.18
CA ASP A 725 -11.50 -28.39 -25.61
C ASP A 725 -10.41 -28.67 -24.56
N CYS A 726 -10.70 -29.48 -23.56
CA CYS A 726 -9.73 -29.91 -22.52
C CYS A 726 -8.88 -31.13 -22.88
N GLN A 727 -8.88 -31.63 -24.14
CA GLN A 727 -8.09 -32.83 -24.50
C GLN A 727 -6.86 -32.59 -25.38
N LYS A 728 -6.42 -31.36 -25.61
CA LYS A 728 -5.24 -31.09 -26.46
C LYS A 728 -4.20 -30.18 -25.83
N THR A 729 -3.73 -30.43 -24.59
CA THR A 729 -2.42 -29.93 -24.13
C THR A 729 -1.89 -30.73 -22.94
N ALA A 730 -1.84 -32.06 -23.12
CA ALA A 730 -0.94 -32.92 -22.35
C ALA A 730 0.04 -33.54 -23.35
N ARG A 731 1.10 -32.79 -23.68
CA ARG A 731 2.39 -33.29 -24.18
C ARG A 731 3.47 -32.31 -23.87
#